data_fe44ae2b0b3772374ecbea67c56e7cf7
#
_entry.id   fe44ae2b0b3772374ecbea67c56e7cf7
#
_cell.length_a   1.000
_cell.length_b   1.000
_cell.length_c   1.000
_cell.angle_alpha   90.00
_cell.angle_beta   90.00
_cell.angle_gamma   90.00
#
_symmetry.space_group_name_H-M   'P 1'
#
loop_
_entity.id
_entity.type
_entity.pdbx_description
1 polymer ?
#
loop_
_entity_poly.entity_id
_entity_poly.type
_entity_poly.pdbx_seq_one_letter_code
_entity_poly.pdbx_strand_id
1 'polypeptide(L)'
;GSEMCIRDSGRVYGISNCSGITSASVVMKAVATTDTLNGMYLSTGVKGDIKAELYNCNAAYVNALELSNVTVNGSVDAIVSGCSITRSLNVEQGGSISKDLNISVSNVISSSARFVYGGSCLGNMTVNVDGMNDESIVDENGDPLVNSYEYAGSDMFTMMGNFALAGELKADIAKIHFAKCGLAGGDYSCGNIGTKVDITLSDSSINGLAGNNIFYLANESYSGSTENTVPVDIKINNTDFTNADGISFQMYIGNNKDAKVTFDDKCSMPEKYYMAPSMNTTGSSVITYGQNIYYGGQNLVIDKDVTADNIYFGNFTENGSQGNAVIVINKGVTLTAKEGIYAAGGSNILHSGILKGTFKATDGYLPNIFSKGGVIEDSAVGDVANVNYSLDVVSNEKAVTYTMTGKTSQYIDPDGTYVKGGADVKITPTVNKGYILDKVTFRGQSDTAENSAVEANGVYTFSMPNEPCTVTIATTGKQIVVSKTTVDPSALLGKEYTAASPLYDMADLVISNDAREGEVTYEIDETNGLPEGLTLTDGKIVGTARKLYEDGKNVIVHVTGRNGSKAQLSLNVIVSNEEKKQDNQDGRIVVDEDEKTICLNGTSVVIQAKDDTDTEIYVDDNQDGQADGKTPLYTGDLSEYTITGVEDNAIRRSIRITMTGGNVKAIYGAKDSELSYEGGDAVSINIRGGKAATMYVLSNSTVDGTIAYEIAENTVDKGGFAADTTSKYTGAFMRNSKDIVTIRGTYVVNKKLTATALIIYDSAAVDVNAPVEVTDYVSLNERSSAVFNDTLTADRLGYSKYAKAVVNGDTKLAALNMTQYDTTLTIGEDALFDVGKVNMTSGWARVCLLYTS
;
A
#
# COMPACT_ATOMS: atom_id res chain seq x y z
N GLY A 1 10.50 -58.79 46.77
CA GLY A 1 11.54 -58.65 47.81
C GLY A 1 12.57 -57.63 47.35
N SER A 2 12.69 -56.54 48.04
CA SER A 2 13.73 -55.53 47.80
C SER A 2 14.96 -55.91 48.59
N GLU A 3 16.01 -56.30 47.88
CA GLU A 3 17.34 -56.32 48.53
C GLU A 3 17.96 -54.92 48.41
N MET A 4 18.30 -54.34 49.55
CA MET A 4 19.09 -53.11 49.63
C MET A 4 20.57 -53.54 49.42
N CYS A 5 21.11 -53.23 48.27
CA CYS A 5 22.53 -53.48 47.95
C CYS A 5 23.37 -52.25 48.40
N ILE A 6 24.01 -52.39 49.52
CA ILE A 6 25.09 -51.51 49.97
C ILE A 6 26.40 -52.04 49.37
N ARG A 7 27.02 -51.26 48.48
CA ARG A 7 28.37 -51.55 47.94
C ARG A 7 29.39 -50.63 48.59
N ASP A 8 30.59 -51.12 48.77
CA ASP A 8 31.73 -50.38 49.34
C ASP A 8 32.23 -49.17 48.53
N SER A 9 31.49 -48.78 47.45
CA SER A 9 31.78 -47.66 46.59
C SER A 9 31.13 -46.34 46.99
N GLY A 10 30.42 -46.24 48.06
CA GLY A 10 29.71 -45.10 48.54
C GLY A 10 28.34 -44.83 47.82
N ARG A 11 27.97 -45.65 46.86
CA ARG A 11 26.65 -45.53 46.19
C ARG A 11 25.64 -46.52 46.81
N VAL A 12 24.45 -46.03 47.02
CA VAL A 12 23.34 -46.80 47.60
C VAL A 12 22.21 -46.88 46.65
N TYR A 13 21.66 -48.04 46.41
CA TYR A 13 20.51 -48.29 45.52
C TYR A 13 19.38 -48.93 46.26
N GLY A 14 18.16 -48.42 46.17
CA GLY A 14 16.96 -49.08 46.69
C GLY A 14 16.53 -50.22 45.80
N ILE A 15 16.43 -49.98 44.50
CA ILE A 15 16.23 -51.02 43.49
C ILE A 15 17.25 -50.80 42.38
N SER A 16 17.90 -51.88 41.91
CA SER A 16 18.86 -51.80 40.82
C SER A 16 18.72 -52.96 39.86
N ASN A 17 18.71 -52.65 38.56
CA ASN A 17 18.80 -53.58 37.40
C ASN A 17 17.83 -54.77 37.42
N CYS A 18 16.60 -54.59 37.84
CA CYS A 18 15.58 -55.62 37.75
C CYS A 18 15.00 -55.71 36.32
N SER A 19 14.75 -56.94 35.87
CA SER A 19 14.13 -57.21 34.54
C SER A 19 12.73 -57.78 34.69
N GLY A 20 11.86 -57.52 33.67
CA GLY A 20 10.50 -58.05 33.59
C GLY A 20 9.51 -57.46 34.60
N ILE A 21 9.75 -56.22 34.97
CA ILE A 21 8.98 -55.50 36.00
C ILE A 21 7.59 -55.13 35.46
N THR A 22 6.53 -55.51 36.18
CA THR A 22 5.17 -55.08 35.91
C THR A 22 4.89 -53.72 36.55
N SER A 23 5.30 -53.52 37.78
CA SER A 23 5.29 -52.26 38.52
C SER A 23 6.40 -52.29 39.57
N ALA A 24 6.90 -51.15 40.00
CA ALA A 24 7.94 -51.04 41.01
C ALA A 24 7.60 -49.99 42.05
N SER A 25 7.89 -50.30 43.29
CA SER A 25 7.81 -49.30 44.37
C SER A 25 9.01 -49.48 45.30
N VAL A 26 9.65 -48.40 45.67
CA VAL A 26 10.73 -48.35 46.63
C VAL A 26 10.46 -47.27 47.65
N VAL A 27 10.71 -47.60 48.90
CA VAL A 27 10.70 -46.70 50.08
C VAL A 27 12.02 -46.79 50.77
N MET A 28 12.76 -45.68 50.80
CA MET A 28 14.03 -45.58 51.55
C MET A 28 13.86 -44.58 52.70
N LYS A 29 14.27 -44.94 53.88
CA LYS A 29 14.15 -44.09 55.07
C LYS A 29 15.46 -44.06 55.84
N ALA A 30 15.86 -42.84 56.25
CA ALA A 30 17.01 -42.59 57.06
C ALA A 30 18.32 -43.20 56.50
N VAL A 31 18.50 -43.15 55.19
CA VAL A 31 19.72 -43.69 54.56
C VAL A 31 20.73 -42.56 54.41
N ALA A 32 21.98 -42.84 54.94
CA ALA A 32 23.08 -41.90 54.78
C ALA A 32 24.19 -42.50 53.92
N THR A 33 24.73 -41.68 53.00
CA THR A 33 25.88 -42.00 52.14
C THR A 33 26.68 -40.72 51.85
N THR A 34 27.97 -40.82 51.69
CA THR A 34 28.84 -39.69 51.29
C THR A 34 28.88 -39.47 49.75
N ASP A 35 28.29 -40.36 49.01
CA ASP A 35 28.24 -40.25 47.53
C ASP A 35 26.79 -40.20 47.03
N THR A 36 26.38 -41.11 46.19
CA THR A 36 25.09 -41.09 45.52
C THR A 36 24.07 -42.01 46.12
N LEU A 37 22.88 -41.53 46.39
CA LEU A 37 21.71 -42.29 46.76
C LEU A 37 20.77 -42.38 45.56
N ASN A 38 20.60 -43.60 45.05
CA ASN A 38 19.62 -43.89 43.99
C ASN A 38 18.43 -44.62 44.61
N GLY A 39 17.25 -44.04 44.55
CA GLY A 39 16.02 -44.70 44.93
C GLY A 39 15.77 -45.93 44.05
N MET A 40 15.74 -45.73 42.78
CA MET A 40 15.52 -46.76 41.78
C MET A 40 16.42 -46.55 40.57
N TYR A 41 17.18 -47.56 40.20
CA TYR A 41 17.96 -47.58 38.97
C TYR A 41 17.44 -48.71 38.09
N LEU A 42 16.88 -48.35 36.91
CA LEU A 42 16.31 -49.29 35.97
C LEU A 42 16.98 -49.20 34.62
N SER A 43 17.33 -50.31 34.02
CA SER A 43 17.90 -50.44 32.68
C SER A 43 17.01 -51.26 31.74
N THR A 44 15.82 -51.67 32.19
CA THR A 44 14.84 -52.44 31.40
C THR A 44 13.44 -51.85 31.57
N GLY A 45 12.62 -51.99 30.51
CA GLY A 45 11.28 -51.40 30.49
C GLY A 45 10.34 -51.93 31.56
N VAL A 46 9.43 -51.07 32.03
CA VAL A 46 8.43 -51.37 33.03
C VAL A 46 7.02 -51.30 32.41
N LYS A 47 6.20 -52.32 32.67
CA LYS A 47 4.88 -52.43 32.05
C LYS A 47 3.79 -51.59 32.74
N GLY A 48 3.98 -51.17 33.97
CA GLY A 48 3.00 -50.37 34.70
C GLY A 48 3.66 -49.24 35.48
N ASP A 49 3.09 -48.89 36.61
CA ASP A 49 3.46 -47.71 37.37
C ASP A 49 4.75 -47.94 38.19
N ILE A 50 5.48 -46.82 38.42
CA ILE A 50 6.67 -46.78 39.29
C ILE A 50 6.42 -45.77 40.41
N LYS A 51 6.89 -46.12 41.63
CA LYS A 51 6.91 -45.21 42.77
C LYS A 51 8.24 -45.27 43.50
N ALA A 52 8.89 -44.14 43.72
CA ALA A 52 10.08 -43.99 44.53
C ALA A 52 9.83 -42.97 45.65
N GLU A 53 10.09 -43.38 46.89
CA GLU A 53 9.89 -42.57 48.10
C GLU A 53 11.18 -42.57 48.95
N LEU A 54 11.73 -41.37 49.12
CA LEU A 54 12.95 -41.19 49.94
C LEU A 54 12.63 -40.26 51.11
N TYR A 55 12.85 -40.71 52.30
CA TYR A 55 12.54 -39.96 53.53
C TYR A 55 13.75 -39.87 54.46
N ASN A 56 14.06 -38.64 54.91
CA ASN A 56 15.11 -38.38 55.93
C ASN A 56 16.47 -38.97 55.51
N CYS A 57 16.84 -38.84 54.25
CA CYS A 57 18.10 -39.35 53.71
C CYS A 57 19.16 -38.26 53.66
N ASN A 58 20.44 -38.66 53.79
CA ASN A 58 21.60 -37.79 53.72
C ASN A 58 22.55 -38.31 52.65
N ALA A 59 22.84 -37.51 51.61
CA ALA A 59 23.76 -37.95 50.55
C ALA A 59 24.39 -36.71 49.84
N ALA A 60 25.49 -36.96 49.13
CA ALA A 60 26.04 -35.90 48.27
C ALA A 60 25.14 -35.69 46.99
N TYR A 61 24.70 -36.77 46.37
CA TYR A 61 23.80 -36.77 45.26
C TYR A 61 22.58 -37.65 45.52
N VAL A 62 21.42 -37.19 45.16
CA VAL A 62 20.19 -37.99 45.22
C VAL A 62 19.57 -38.06 43.84
N ASN A 63 19.38 -39.28 43.33
CA ASN A 63 18.56 -39.60 42.18
C ASN A 63 17.39 -40.44 42.70
N ALA A 64 16.19 -39.86 42.76
CA ALA A 64 15.03 -40.66 43.18
C ALA A 64 14.74 -41.75 42.18
N LEU A 65 14.85 -41.47 40.92
CA LEU A 65 14.70 -42.39 39.80
C LEU A 65 15.80 -42.15 38.75
N GLU A 66 16.50 -43.22 38.38
CA GLU A 66 17.46 -43.24 37.27
C GLU A 66 16.96 -44.28 36.26
N LEU A 67 16.36 -43.84 35.20
CA LEU A 67 15.73 -44.62 34.14
C LEU A 67 16.62 -44.61 32.88
N SER A 68 17.68 -45.44 32.88
CA SER A 68 18.68 -45.44 31.81
C SER A 68 18.07 -45.94 30.48
N ASN A 69 17.52 -45.04 29.64
CA ASN A 69 16.85 -45.34 28.39
C ASN A 69 15.67 -46.34 28.49
N VAL A 70 14.96 -46.27 29.57
CA VAL A 70 13.87 -47.18 29.92
C VAL A 70 12.53 -46.58 29.51
N THR A 71 11.61 -47.43 29.01
CA THR A 71 10.20 -47.04 28.82
C THR A 71 9.37 -47.54 29.98
N VAL A 72 8.66 -46.64 30.65
CA VAL A 72 7.67 -46.92 31.67
C VAL A 72 6.29 -46.77 31.05
N ASN A 73 5.53 -47.83 30.89
CA ASN A 73 4.19 -47.81 30.29
C ASN A 73 3.09 -47.33 31.26
N GLY A 74 3.44 -47.00 32.48
CA GLY A 74 2.59 -46.45 33.51
C GLY A 74 2.91 -45.00 33.87
N SER A 75 2.39 -44.61 35.04
CA SER A 75 2.73 -43.33 35.67
C SER A 75 3.97 -43.50 36.55
N VAL A 76 4.62 -42.38 36.81
CA VAL A 76 5.79 -42.30 37.69
C VAL A 76 5.49 -41.34 38.83
N ASP A 77 5.64 -41.84 40.06
CA ASP A 77 5.54 -41.06 41.29
C ASP A 77 6.90 -41.03 42.00
N ALA A 78 7.43 -39.82 42.23
CA ALA A 78 8.68 -39.61 42.93
C ALA A 78 8.47 -38.70 44.13
N ILE A 79 8.83 -39.15 45.34
CA ILE A 79 8.71 -38.41 46.60
C ILE A 79 10.08 -38.33 47.25
N VAL A 80 10.51 -37.12 47.56
CA VAL A 80 11.74 -36.84 48.31
C VAL A 80 11.40 -35.91 49.46
N SER A 81 11.56 -36.36 50.69
CA SER A 81 11.16 -35.59 51.88
C SER A 81 12.16 -35.68 53.03
N GLY A 82 12.42 -34.56 53.67
CA GLY A 82 13.33 -34.50 54.87
C GLY A 82 14.77 -34.82 54.50
N CYS A 83 15.23 -34.67 53.30
CA CYS A 83 16.55 -35.08 52.84
C CYS A 83 17.56 -33.93 52.86
N SER A 84 18.78 -34.21 53.32
CA SER A 84 19.94 -33.32 53.27
C SER A 84 20.87 -33.75 52.13
N ILE A 85 21.05 -32.91 51.15
CA ILE A 85 21.79 -33.22 49.92
C ILE A 85 22.87 -32.16 49.70
N THR A 86 24.12 -32.55 49.83
CA THR A 86 25.23 -31.59 49.85
C THR A 86 25.62 -31.09 48.42
N ARG A 87 25.14 -31.71 47.35
CA ARG A 87 25.44 -31.33 45.97
C ARG A 87 24.19 -31.20 45.11
N SER A 88 23.66 -32.30 44.60
CA SER A 88 22.55 -32.21 43.62
C SER A 88 21.41 -33.18 43.89
N LEU A 89 20.20 -32.69 43.82
CA LEU A 89 18.95 -33.46 43.71
C LEU A 89 18.59 -33.64 42.23
N ASN A 90 18.52 -34.87 41.75
CA ASN A 90 17.85 -35.23 40.54
C ASN A 90 16.68 -36.16 40.91
N VAL A 91 15.49 -35.85 40.47
CA VAL A 91 14.33 -36.66 40.84
C VAL A 91 14.10 -37.77 39.83
N GLU A 92 14.12 -37.48 38.56
CA GLU A 92 14.03 -38.43 37.46
C GLU A 92 15.13 -38.18 36.43
N GLN A 93 15.78 -39.25 35.95
CA GLN A 93 16.81 -39.14 34.92
C GLN A 93 16.67 -40.21 33.83
N GLY A 94 16.43 -39.76 32.61
CA GLY A 94 16.66 -40.49 31.35
C GLY A 94 15.54 -41.41 30.85
N GLY A 95 14.35 -41.43 31.45
CA GLY A 95 13.27 -42.32 31.08
C GLY A 95 12.31 -41.83 30.00
N SER A 96 11.55 -42.73 29.40
CA SER A 96 10.39 -42.43 28.57
C SER A 96 9.12 -42.89 29.29
N ILE A 97 8.28 -41.97 29.72
CA ILE A 97 7.11 -42.22 30.56
C ILE A 97 5.86 -42.09 29.70
N SER A 98 5.02 -43.14 29.67
CA SER A 98 3.84 -43.19 28.79
C SER A 98 2.58 -42.55 29.36
N LYS A 99 2.55 -42.31 30.69
CA LYS A 99 1.46 -41.61 31.37
C LYS A 99 2.01 -40.41 32.13
N ASP A 100 1.49 -40.12 33.32
CA ASP A 100 1.82 -38.94 34.09
C ASP A 100 3.10 -39.12 34.91
N LEU A 101 3.80 -38.00 35.15
CA LEU A 101 4.93 -37.91 36.05
C LEU A 101 4.57 -36.97 37.20
N ASN A 102 4.55 -37.51 38.42
CA ASN A 102 4.26 -36.78 39.62
C ASN A 102 5.51 -36.73 40.54
N ILE A 103 5.93 -35.49 40.84
CA ILE A 103 7.09 -35.24 41.69
C ILE A 103 6.64 -34.45 42.91
N SER A 104 6.99 -34.92 44.08
CA SER A 104 6.75 -34.26 45.34
C SER A 104 8.07 -34.15 46.11
N VAL A 105 8.50 -32.93 46.39
CA VAL A 105 9.71 -32.65 47.16
C VAL A 105 9.32 -31.78 48.33
N SER A 106 9.64 -32.25 49.54
CA SER A 106 9.33 -31.48 50.74
C SER A 106 10.47 -31.48 51.72
N ASN A 107 10.73 -30.33 52.35
CA ASN A 107 11.71 -30.21 53.40
C ASN A 107 13.09 -30.80 53.01
N VAL A 108 13.63 -30.34 51.87
CA VAL A 108 14.90 -30.80 51.31
C VAL A 108 15.88 -29.66 51.21
N ILE A 109 17.10 -29.89 51.62
CA ILE A 109 18.23 -28.98 51.43
C ILE A 109 19.10 -29.55 50.31
N SER A 110 19.42 -28.72 49.31
CA SER A 110 20.27 -29.10 48.18
C SER A 110 21.01 -27.92 47.60
N SER A 111 22.27 -28.09 47.20
CA SER A 111 23.03 -27.06 46.48
C SER A 111 22.55 -26.85 45.05
N SER A 112 21.92 -27.81 44.39
CA SER A 112 21.23 -27.66 43.15
C SER A 112 20.09 -28.67 43.04
N ALA A 113 19.04 -28.28 42.29
CA ALA A 113 17.90 -29.16 42.06
C ALA A 113 17.57 -29.22 40.57
N ARG A 114 17.47 -30.45 40.06
CA ARG A 114 17.02 -30.73 38.71
C ARG A 114 15.96 -31.81 38.81
N PHE A 115 14.69 -31.50 38.58
CA PHE A 115 13.61 -32.48 38.82
C PHE A 115 13.57 -33.57 37.78
N VAL A 116 13.71 -33.24 36.50
CA VAL A 116 13.88 -34.21 35.41
C VAL A 116 15.02 -33.84 34.50
N TYR A 117 15.74 -34.86 34.03
CA TYR A 117 16.85 -34.64 33.12
C TYR A 117 16.96 -35.77 32.10
N GLY A 118 16.72 -35.42 30.82
CA GLY A 118 16.73 -36.40 29.70
C GLY A 118 15.48 -37.27 29.69
N GLY A 119 15.09 -37.72 28.54
CA GLY A 119 13.91 -38.56 28.38
C GLY A 119 12.65 -37.84 27.95
N SER A 120 11.47 -38.43 28.22
CA SER A 120 10.18 -37.86 27.78
C SER A 120 9.01 -38.32 28.65
N CYS A 121 7.92 -37.55 28.66
CA CYS A 121 6.63 -37.92 29.24
C CYS A 121 5.52 -37.64 28.26
N LEU A 122 4.68 -38.67 27.97
CA LEU A 122 3.50 -38.52 27.10
C LEU A 122 2.27 -37.99 27.82
N GLY A 123 2.20 -38.10 29.15
CA GLY A 123 1.16 -37.54 29.99
C GLY A 123 1.52 -36.15 30.53
N ASN A 124 0.92 -35.80 31.67
CA ASN A 124 1.18 -34.54 32.36
C ASN A 124 2.36 -34.68 33.32
N MET A 125 3.03 -33.59 33.61
CA MET A 125 4.02 -33.49 34.67
C MET A 125 3.51 -32.58 35.77
N THR A 126 3.42 -33.12 36.98
CA THR A 126 3.05 -32.36 38.19
C THR A 126 4.25 -32.31 39.15
N VAL A 127 4.64 -31.10 39.54
CA VAL A 127 5.73 -30.87 40.49
C VAL A 127 5.19 -30.11 41.71
N ASN A 128 5.27 -30.73 42.87
CA ASN A 128 4.94 -30.10 44.13
C ASN A 128 6.20 -29.97 44.98
N VAL A 129 6.55 -28.74 45.31
CA VAL A 129 7.70 -28.45 46.14
C VAL A 129 7.24 -27.64 47.36
N ASP A 130 7.39 -28.19 48.56
CA ASP A 130 7.09 -27.49 49.78
C ASP A 130 8.34 -27.48 50.69
N GLY A 131 9.05 -26.36 50.67
CA GLY A 131 10.17 -26.11 51.54
C GLY A 131 9.69 -25.67 52.91
N MET A 132 9.09 -26.56 53.70
CA MET A 132 8.62 -26.19 55.04
C MET A 132 9.78 -25.69 55.88
N ASN A 133 9.64 -24.48 56.41
CA ASN A 133 10.44 -23.99 57.53
C ASN A 133 10.02 -24.74 58.79
N ASP A 134 10.49 -25.95 58.93
CA ASP A 134 10.36 -26.69 60.18
C ASP A 134 11.58 -26.39 61.07
N GLU A 135 11.44 -25.42 61.96
CA GLU A 135 12.48 -25.05 62.90
C GLU A 135 12.88 -26.21 63.82
N SER A 136 12.14 -27.30 63.80
CA SER A 136 12.50 -28.54 64.52
C SER A 136 13.57 -29.39 63.84
N ILE A 137 13.86 -29.11 62.55
CA ILE A 137 14.93 -29.76 61.83
C ILE A 137 16.19 -28.92 62.02
N VAL A 138 17.06 -29.35 62.86
CA VAL A 138 18.33 -28.70 63.16
C VAL A 138 19.50 -29.46 62.56
N ASP A 139 20.58 -28.76 62.27
CA ASP A 139 21.87 -29.32 61.91
C ASP A 139 22.56 -30.02 63.13
N GLU A 140 23.77 -30.52 62.92
CA GLU A 140 24.55 -31.10 63.93
C GLU A 140 24.97 -30.16 65.11
N ASN A 141 24.80 -28.84 64.88
CA ASN A 141 25.08 -27.81 65.87
C ASN A 141 23.78 -27.33 66.57
N GLY A 142 22.64 -27.87 66.22
CA GLY A 142 21.34 -27.50 66.78
C GLY A 142 20.71 -26.22 66.11
N ASP A 143 21.28 -25.73 65.07
CA ASP A 143 20.73 -24.57 64.29
C ASP A 143 19.62 -25.03 63.33
N PRO A 144 18.52 -24.33 63.23
CA PRO A 144 17.45 -24.65 62.26
C PRO A 144 18.04 -24.79 60.89
N LEU A 145 17.82 -25.94 60.22
CA LEU A 145 18.13 -26.16 58.84
C LEU A 145 17.09 -25.35 58.00
N VAL A 146 17.46 -24.14 57.64
CA VAL A 146 16.67 -23.35 56.71
C VAL A 146 16.73 -24.07 55.37
N ASN A 147 15.59 -24.40 54.78
CA ASN A 147 15.51 -24.99 53.44
C ASN A 147 16.08 -24.01 52.42
N SER A 148 17.38 -24.12 52.16
CA SER A 148 18.04 -23.32 51.14
C SER A 148 18.52 -24.22 50.02
N TYR A 149 18.02 -24.04 48.82
CA TYR A 149 18.66 -24.55 47.64
C TYR A 149 19.80 -23.59 47.29
N GLU A 150 21.03 -23.94 47.69
CA GLU A 150 22.20 -23.17 47.29
C GLU A 150 22.65 -23.57 45.91
N TYR A 151 22.76 -22.63 45.03
CA TYR A 151 23.28 -22.84 43.69
C TYR A 151 24.75 -22.43 43.60
N ALA A 152 25.62 -23.37 43.34
CA ALA A 152 27.08 -23.18 43.23
C ALA A 152 27.58 -23.59 41.85
N GLY A 153 27.12 -22.97 40.76
CA GLY A 153 27.57 -23.31 39.41
C GLY A 153 26.64 -22.78 38.31
N SER A 154 26.66 -23.42 37.16
CA SER A 154 25.83 -23.04 36.00
C SER A 154 24.41 -23.61 35.97
N ASP A 155 24.03 -24.43 36.93
CA ASP A 155 22.74 -25.13 36.97
C ASP A 155 21.76 -24.42 37.91
N MET A 156 20.64 -23.96 37.40
CA MET A 156 19.56 -23.33 38.16
C MET A 156 18.67 -24.38 38.85
N PHE A 157 17.72 -23.94 39.66
CA PHE A 157 16.59 -24.76 40.10
C PHE A 157 15.72 -25.06 38.88
N THR A 158 15.96 -26.19 38.25
CA THR A 158 15.41 -26.53 36.95
C THR A 158 14.36 -27.62 37.06
N MET A 159 13.14 -27.39 36.57
CA MET A 159 12.11 -28.44 36.55
C MET A 159 12.37 -29.46 35.46
N MET A 160 12.78 -29.04 34.28
CA MET A 160 13.06 -29.91 33.18
C MET A 160 14.39 -29.57 32.50
N GLY A 161 15.26 -30.58 32.31
CA GLY A 161 16.48 -30.47 31.52
C GLY A 161 16.57 -31.52 30.45
N ASN A 162 16.75 -31.16 29.17
CA ASN A 162 16.79 -32.09 28.04
C ASN A 162 15.62 -33.11 28.02
N PHE A 163 14.42 -32.64 28.33
CA PHE A 163 13.24 -33.47 28.51
C PHE A 163 12.12 -33.04 27.58
N ALA A 164 11.38 -33.97 27.02
CA ALA A 164 10.24 -33.71 26.18
C ALA A 164 8.93 -34.05 26.90
N LEU A 165 8.03 -33.07 27.07
CA LEU A 165 6.75 -33.27 27.73
C LEU A 165 5.64 -33.10 26.67
N ALA A 166 4.79 -34.11 26.48
CA ALA A 166 3.67 -34.02 25.58
C ALA A 166 2.40 -33.46 26.22
N GLY A 167 2.27 -33.54 27.51
CA GLY A 167 1.13 -33.00 28.28
C GLY A 167 1.36 -31.59 28.84
N GLU A 168 0.69 -31.33 29.96
CA GLU A 168 0.78 -30.08 30.73
C GLU A 168 1.88 -30.17 31.79
N LEU A 169 2.65 -29.09 31.98
CA LEU A 169 3.47 -28.85 33.14
C LEU A 169 2.68 -28.07 34.20
N LYS A 170 2.45 -28.67 35.35
CA LYS A 170 1.91 -27.96 36.48
C LYS A 170 2.95 -28.03 37.64
N ALA A 171 3.35 -26.87 38.17
CA ALA A 171 4.28 -26.81 39.27
C ALA A 171 3.77 -25.89 40.37
N ASP A 172 3.66 -26.43 41.58
CA ASP A 172 3.34 -25.65 42.79
C ASP A 172 4.60 -25.68 43.70
N ILE A 173 5.25 -24.53 43.80
CA ILE A 173 6.53 -24.38 44.54
C ILE A 173 6.29 -23.39 45.68
N ALA A 174 6.51 -23.83 46.91
CA ALA A 174 6.25 -22.99 48.06
C ALA A 174 7.39 -23.07 49.11
N LYS A 175 7.59 -21.96 49.80
CA LYS A 175 8.51 -21.87 50.98
C LYS A 175 9.95 -22.26 50.65
N ILE A 176 10.44 -21.81 49.50
CA ILE A 176 11.81 -22.06 49.05
C ILE A 176 12.66 -20.81 49.28
N HIS A 177 13.85 -21.03 49.78
CA HIS A 177 14.88 -20.00 49.87
C HIS A 177 15.92 -20.21 48.76
N PHE A 178 15.92 -19.36 47.76
CA PHE A 178 16.92 -19.40 46.71
C PHE A 178 18.14 -18.58 47.09
N ALA A 179 19.23 -19.22 47.43
CA ALA A 179 20.43 -18.51 47.88
C ALA A 179 21.17 -17.81 46.77
N LYS A 180 21.18 -18.35 45.56
CA LYS A 180 21.93 -17.84 44.40
C LYS A 180 21.29 -18.13 43.07
N CYS A 181 20.11 -18.68 42.98
CA CYS A 181 19.55 -19.11 41.71
C CYS A 181 18.17 -18.52 41.47
N GLY A 182 17.78 -18.49 40.21
CA GLY A 182 16.43 -18.26 39.79
C GLY A 182 15.70 -19.57 39.50
N LEU A 183 14.41 -19.45 39.24
CA LEU A 183 13.55 -20.55 38.80
C LEU A 183 13.65 -20.74 37.32
N ALA A 184 13.88 -21.98 36.85
CA ALA A 184 13.78 -22.31 35.43
C ALA A 184 12.73 -23.42 35.23
N GLY A 185 11.72 -23.15 34.42
CA GLY A 185 10.76 -24.17 34.01
C GLY A 185 11.39 -25.23 33.11
N GLY A 186 12.34 -24.83 32.27
CA GLY A 186 13.16 -25.70 31.45
C GLY A 186 14.51 -25.10 31.14
N ASP A 187 15.51 -25.94 30.84
CA ASP A 187 16.82 -25.51 30.39
C ASP A 187 16.92 -25.42 28.84
N TYR A 188 18.08 -25.03 28.33
CA TYR A 188 18.39 -24.89 26.90
C TYR A 188 18.09 -26.12 26.06
N SER A 189 18.10 -27.28 26.64
CA SER A 189 17.94 -28.55 25.97
C SER A 189 16.56 -29.19 26.20
N CYS A 190 15.62 -28.49 26.80
CA CYS A 190 14.25 -28.96 26.93
C CYS A 190 13.58 -29.15 25.59
N GLY A 191 12.99 -30.32 25.41
CA GLY A 191 12.07 -30.59 24.32
C GLY A 191 10.77 -29.82 24.47
N ASN A 192 9.85 -30.00 23.52
CA ASN A 192 8.56 -29.29 23.51
C ASN A 192 7.72 -29.66 24.76
N ILE A 193 7.12 -28.64 25.37
CA ILE A 193 6.01 -28.80 26.31
C ILE A 193 4.71 -28.72 25.46
N GLY A 194 3.91 -29.79 25.48
CA GLY A 194 2.88 -29.98 24.47
C GLY A 194 1.62 -29.15 24.61
N THR A 195 1.13 -28.85 25.83
CA THR A 195 -0.23 -28.29 26.00
C THR A 195 -0.33 -27.04 26.85
N LYS A 196 0.37 -26.95 28.00
CA LYS A 196 0.30 -25.81 28.92
C LYS A 196 1.44 -25.84 29.93
N VAL A 197 1.86 -24.66 30.38
CA VAL A 197 2.72 -24.46 31.53
C VAL A 197 1.97 -23.66 32.59
N ASP A 198 1.81 -24.18 33.79
CA ASP A 198 1.19 -23.52 34.94
C ASP A 198 2.12 -23.66 36.16
N ILE A 199 2.75 -22.57 36.55
CA ILE A 199 3.74 -22.56 37.64
C ILE A 199 3.29 -21.57 38.69
N THR A 200 3.24 -22.00 39.94
CA THR A 200 3.02 -21.13 41.11
C THR A 200 4.25 -21.17 41.98
N LEU A 201 4.85 -20.02 42.26
CA LEU A 201 5.86 -19.85 43.29
C LEU A 201 5.23 -19.03 44.42
N SER A 202 5.31 -19.53 45.69
CA SER A 202 4.71 -18.83 46.81
C SER A 202 5.57 -18.87 48.09
N ASP A 203 5.36 -17.90 48.93
CA ASP A 203 5.96 -17.83 50.27
C ASP A 203 7.48 -18.05 50.29
N SER A 204 8.17 -17.58 49.29
CA SER A 204 9.58 -17.88 48.98
C SER A 204 10.46 -16.65 49.12
N SER A 205 11.77 -16.83 49.12
CA SER A 205 12.71 -15.70 49.12
C SER A 205 13.93 -15.97 48.25
N ILE A 206 14.55 -14.90 47.77
CA ILE A 206 15.77 -14.94 46.96
C ILE A 206 16.82 -14.03 47.60
N ASN A 207 18.00 -14.56 47.93
CA ASN A 207 19.10 -13.82 48.52
C ASN A 207 20.35 -13.86 47.63
N GLY A 208 21.00 -12.75 47.53
CA GLY A 208 22.41 -12.64 47.18
C GLY A 208 22.79 -13.11 45.78
N LEU A 209 22.21 -12.57 44.76
CA LEU A 209 22.52 -12.89 43.36
C LEU A 209 23.58 -11.91 42.82
N ALA A 210 24.84 -12.30 42.81
CA ALA A 210 25.89 -11.54 42.15
C ALA A 210 26.00 -11.93 40.68
N GLY A 211 25.63 -11.03 39.74
CA GLY A 211 25.86 -11.14 38.32
C GLY A 211 24.96 -12.14 37.57
N ASN A 212 24.29 -11.72 36.52
CA ASN A 212 23.48 -12.49 35.58
C ASN A 212 22.33 -13.32 36.21
N ASN A 213 21.52 -12.69 37.00
CA ASN A 213 20.46 -13.35 37.73
C ASN A 213 19.18 -13.33 36.91
N ILE A 214 19.03 -14.36 36.15
CA ILE A 214 17.93 -14.50 35.18
C ILE A 214 16.92 -15.47 35.78
N PHE A 215 15.69 -15.01 35.95
CA PHE A 215 14.54 -15.86 36.17
C PHE A 215 14.03 -16.37 34.84
N TYR A 216 14.40 -17.58 34.47
CA TYR A 216 13.87 -18.23 33.27
C TYR A 216 12.56 -18.89 33.64
N LEU A 217 11.47 -18.23 33.28
CA LEU A 217 10.15 -18.65 33.72
C LEU A 217 9.52 -19.69 32.78
N ALA A 218 10.11 -19.91 31.61
CA ALA A 218 9.69 -20.94 30.69
C ALA A 218 10.88 -21.39 29.84
N ASN A 219 10.65 -22.35 28.97
CA ASN A 219 11.64 -23.02 28.16
C ASN A 219 12.62 -22.05 27.45
N GLU A 220 13.92 -22.22 27.71
CA GLU A 220 14.99 -21.52 27.03
C GLU A 220 15.37 -22.23 25.72
N SER A 221 14.61 -22.03 24.65
CA SER A 221 15.00 -22.50 23.33
C SER A 221 15.84 -21.44 22.62
N TYR A 222 17.14 -21.57 22.67
CA TYR A 222 18.09 -20.65 22.03
C TYR A 222 18.27 -20.88 20.52
N SER A 223 17.75 -21.94 19.94
CA SER A 223 17.91 -22.23 18.52
C SER A 223 16.57 -22.56 17.85
N GLY A 224 15.98 -21.56 17.32
CA GLY A 224 14.96 -21.40 16.32
C GLY A 224 14.44 -22.57 15.51
N SER A 225 13.86 -23.59 16.06
CA SER A 225 13.34 -24.62 15.18
C SER A 225 11.99 -25.26 15.53
N THR A 226 11.32 -24.88 16.61
CA THR A 226 9.92 -25.34 16.79
C THR A 226 9.07 -24.27 17.47
N GLU A 227 7.97 -23.89 16.83
CA GLU A 227 6.93 -23.05 17.41
C GLU A 227 6.32 -23.78 18.60
N ASN A 228 6.68 -23.38 19.81
CA ASN A 228 6.00 -23.80 21.00
C ASN A 228 4.82 -22.84 21.25
N THR A 229 3.65 -23.23 20.82
CA THR A 229 2.42 -22.42 20.90
C THR A 229 1.69 -22.56 22.25
N VAL A 230 2.35 -23.04 23.27
CA VAL A 230 1.76 -23.45 24.54
C VAL A 230 1.52 -22.22 25.43
N PRO A 231 0.33 -22.05 26.03
CA PRO A 231 0.09 -21.05 27.06
C PRO A 231 0.97 -21.25 28.28
N VAL A 232 1.58 -20.17 28.74
CA VAL A 232 2.40 -20.16 29.99
C VAL A 232 1.76 -19.20 30.97
N ASP A 233 1.38 -19.72 32.16
CA ASP A 233 0.84 -18.94 33.27
C ASP A 233 1.70 -19.15 34.52
N ILE A 234 2.38 -18.11 34.97
CA ILE A 234 3.27 -18.15 36.12
C ILE A 234 2.77 -17.15 37.15
N LYS A 235 2.54 -17.63 38.36
CA LYS A 235 2.09 -16.86 39.51
C LYS A 235 3.17 -16.84 40.56
N ILE A 236 3.55 -15.66 41.00
CA ILE A 236 4.54 -15.44 42.06
C ILE A 236 3.83 -14.68 43.17
N ASN A 237 3.62 -15.37 44.28
CA ASN A 237 2.85 -14.89 45.40
C ASN A 237 3.72 -14.78 46.64
N ASN A 238 3.56 -13.67 47.39
CA ASN A 238 4.20 -13.49 48.70
C ASN A 238 5.68 -13.90 48.72
N THR A 239 6.43 -13.48 47.67
CA THR A 239 7.85 -13.85 47.53
C THR A 239 8.74 -12.63 47.71
N ASP A 240 9.79 -12.78 48.57
CA ASP A 240 10.70 -11.72 48.92
C ASP A 240 11.94 -11.71 48.02
N PHE A 241 12.12 -10.67 47.23
CA PHE A 241 13.29 -10.44 46.39
C PHE A 241 14.17 -9.29 46.90
N THR A 242 13.89 -8.72 48.08
CA THR A 242 14.57 -7.50 48.56
C THR A 242 16.09 -7.67 48.72
N ASN A 243 16.54 -8.86 49.04
CA ASN A 243 17.97 -9.17 49.19
C ASN A 243 18.63 -9.67 47.89
N ALA A 244 17.91 -9.69 46.78
CA ALA A 244 18.47 -10.01 45.48
C ALA A 244 19.15 -8.77 44.88
N ASP A 245 20.47 -8.81 44.70
CA ASP A 245 21.21 -7.68 44.16
C ASP A 245 21.05 -7.59 42.63
N GLY A 246 20.22 -6.65 42.17
CA GLY A 246 20.04 -6.37 40.74
C GLY A 246 19.34 -7.47 39.94
N ILE A 247 18.22 -7.99 40.44
CA ILE A 247 17.51 -9.09 39.77
C ILE A 247 16.94 -8.70 38.42
N SER A 248 17.17 -9.54 37.41
CA SER A 248 16.58 -9.44 36.09
C SER A 248 15.56 -10.56 35.87
N PHE A 249 14.30 -10.19 35.71
CA PHE A 249 13.23 -11.10 35.32
C PHE A 249 13.20 -11.21 33.81
N GLN A 250 13.94 -12.15 33.26
CA GLN A 250 13.94 -12.43 31.83
C GLN A 250 13.00 -13.60 31.54
N MET A 251 11.98 -13.35 30.78
CA MET A 251 11.15 -14.41 30.23
C MET A 251 11.74 -14.87 28.91
N TYR A 252 12.52 -15.91 28.93
CA TYR A 252 12.82 -16.67 27.75
C TYR A 252 11.65 -17.62 27.49
N ILE A 253 10.74 -17.22 26.62
CA ILE A 253 9.55 -18.01 26.31
C ILE A 253 9.72 -18.86 25.05
N GLY A 254 10.89 -18.88 24.47
CA GLY A 254 11.07 -19.49 23.16
C GLY A 254 10.05 -18.94 22.17
N ASN A 255 9.39 -19.82 21.44
CA ASN A 255 8.31 -19.46 20.51
C ASN A 255 6.91 -19.48 21.14
N ASN A 256 6.79 -19.39 22.45
CA ASN A 256 5.51 -19.43 23.15
C ASN A 256 4.67 -18.18 22.84
N LYS A 257 3.45 -18.42 22.42
CA LYS A 257 2.56 -17.38 21.90
C LYS A 257 1.92 -16.54 23.00
N ASP A 258 1.65 -17.13 24.16
CA ASP A 258 0.93 -16.48 25.26
C ASP A 258 1.59 -16.82 26.60
N ALA A 259 2.48 -15.98 27.10
CA ALA A 259 3.06 -16.16 28.41
C ALA A 259 2.70 -15.02 29.35
N LYS A 260 2.24 -15.38 30.55
CA LYS A 260 1.91 -14.46 31.62
C LYS A 260 2.73 -14.74 32.87
N VAL A 261 3.25 -13.68 33.49
CA VAL A 261 3.77 -13.72 34.84
C VAL A 261 3.05 -12.69 35.68
N THR A 262 2.53 -13.12 36.81
CA THR A 262 1.83 -12.24 37.75
C THR A 262 2.51 -12.31 39.08
N PHE A 263 2.99 -11.17 39.57
CA PHE A 263 3.42 -10.98 40.95
C PHE A 263 2.24 -10.38 41.71
N ASP A 264 1.92 -10.97 42.87
CA ASP A 264 0.91 -10.42 43.74
C ASP A 264 1.42 -9.16 44.48
N ASP A 265 0.52 -8.48 45.17
CA ASP A 265 0.81 -7.27 45.94
C ASP A 265 1.61 -7.50 47.24
N LYS A 266 1.89 -8.77 47.59
CA LYS A 266 2.73 -9.14 48.72
C LYS A 266 4.17 -9.41 48.34
N CYS A 267 4.49 -9.46 47.08
CA CYS A 267 5.85 -9.60 46.62
C CYS A 267 6.68 -8.34 46.93
N SER A 268 7.89 -8.52 47.43
CA SER A 268 8.84 -7.43 47.67
C SER A 268 9.96 -7.46 46.64
N MET A 269 10.25 -6.33 45.98
CA MET A 269 11.31 -6.21 45.00
C MET A 269 12.56 -5.55 45.56
N PRO A 270 13.76 -5.85 45.03
CA PRO A 270 14.99 -5.15 45.38
C PRO A 270 14.97 -3.71 44.85
N GLU A 271 15.92 -2.88 45.33
CA GLU A 271 16.05 -1.49 44.87
C GLU A 271 16.21 -1.37 43.34
N LYS A 272 16.86 -2.37 42.76
CA LYS A 272 17.06 -2.44 41.29
C LYS A 272 16.52 -3.76 40.77
N TYR A 273 15.55 -3.65 39.85
CA TYR A 273 15.04 -4.82 39.13
C TYR A 273 14.70 -4.44 37.68
N TYR A 274 14.72 -5.45 36.85
CA TYR A 274 14.43 -5.29 35.43
C TYR A 274 13.41 -6.32 34.98
N MET A 275 12.47 -5.89 34.14
CA MET A 275 11.44 -6.78 33.62
C MET A 275 11.61 -6.86 32.09
N ALA A 276 12.04 -8.01 31.62
CA ALA A 276 12.18 -8.30 30.21
C ALA A 276 11.16 -9.36 29.78
N PRO A 277 9.94 -8.99 29.41
CA PRO A 277 8.86 -9.93 29.13
C PRO A 277 9.17 -10.96 28.05
N SER A 278 9.98 -10.59 27.05
CA SER A 278 10.51 -11.55 26.06
C SER A 278 11.87 -11.10 25.58
N MET A 279 12.82 -12.00 25.62
CA MET A 279 14.15 -11.83 24.98
C MET A 279 14.18 -12.46 23.58
N ASN A 280 13.13 -13.18 23.19
CA ASN A 280 13.05 -13.84 21.89
C ASN A 280 12.14 -13.05 20.93
N THR A 281 12.50 -13.02 19.66
CA THR A 281 11.80 -12.30 18.61
C THR A 281 10.46 -12.93 18.17
N THR A 282 10.14 -14.13 18.62
CA THR A 282 8.96 -14.88 18.14
C THR A 282 7.87 -15.09 19.17
N GLY A 283 8.16 -14.97 20.46
CA GLY A 283 7.21 -15.18 21.55
C GLY A 283 6.62 -13.87 22.09
N SER A 284 5.48 -13.96 22.78
CA SER A 284 4.81 -12.84 23.43
C SER A 284 4.70 -13.07 24.93
N SER A 285 4.81 -12.04 25.75
CA SER A 285 4.70 -12.16 27.19
C SER A 285 4.14 -10.92 27.86
N VAL A 286 3.48 -11.16 28.97
CA VAL A 286 2.93 -10.12 29.85
C VAL A 286 3.43 -10.40 31.27
N ILE A 287 4.09 -9.44 31.87
CA ILE A 287 4.47 -9.47 33.28
C ILE A 287 3.65 -8.42 34.02
N THR A 288 2.96 -8.85 35.08
CA THR A 288 2.23 -7.94 35.96
C THR A 288 2.92 -7.91 37.31
N TYR A 289 3.32 -6.75 37.77
CA TYR A 289 3.87 -6.56 39.13
C TYR A 289 3.14 -5.41 39.84
N GLY A 290 2.42 -5.75 40.90
CA GLY A 290 1.55 -4.82 41.58
C GLY A 290 0.57 -4.16 40.61
N GLN A 291 0.69 -2.82 40.44
CA GLN A 291 -0.09 -2.05 39.50
C GLN A 291 0.67 -1.72 38.23
N ASN A 292 1.80 -2.34 37.97
CA ASN A 292 2.58 -2.16 36.76
C ASN A 292 2.43 -3.35 35.82
N ILE A 293 2.32 -3.08 34.50
CA ILE A 293 2.19 -4.12 33.50
C ILE A 293 3.25 -3.92 32.42
N TYR A 294 3.92 -5.02 32.10
CA TYR A 294 4.96 -5.09 31.08
C TYR A 294 4.50 -5.99 29.94
N TYR A 295 4.37 -5.42 28.75
CA TYR A 295 4.01 -6.12 27.53
C TYR A 295 5.23 -6.27 26.63
N GLY A 296 5.57 -7.49 26.24
CA GLY A 296 6.73 -7.72 25.39
C GLY A 296 6.55 -8.85 24.39
N GLY A 297 7.57 -9.04 23.55
CA GLY A 297 7.61 -10.08 22.54
C GLY A 297 6.96 -9.69 21.22
N GLN A 298 6.72 -10.71 20.40
CA GLN A 298 6.18 -10.53 19.04
C GLN A 298 4.77 -11.09 18.93
N ASN A 299 3.92 -10.39 18.18
CA ASN A 299 2.53 -10.78 17.93
C ASN A 299 1.63 -10.82 19.18
N LEU A 300 1.98 -10.03 20.22
CA LEU A 300 1.12 -9.89 21.37
C LEU A 300 -0.14 -9.13 21.00
N VAL A 301 -1.29 -9.72 21.22
CA VAL A 301 -2.60 -9.09 21.00
C VAL A 301 -3.22 -8.74 22.35
N ILE A 302 -3.54 -7.48 22.55
CA ILE A 302 -4.24 -6.99 23.74
C ILE A 302 -5.71 -6.78 23.36
N ASP A 303 -6.58 -7.59 23.94
CA ASP A 303 -8.00 -7.68 23.62
C ASP A 303 -8.93 -7.30 24.79
N LYS A 304 -8.35 -6.87 25.91
CA LYS A 304 -9.10 -6.50 27.14
C LYS A 304 -8.64 -5.16 27.68
N ASP A 305 -9.57 -4.45 28.30
CA ASP A 305 -9.28 -3.22 29.01
C ASP A 305 -8.35 -3.46 30.18
N VAL A 306 -7.41 -2.55 30.37
CA VAL A 306 -6.43 -2.61 31.44
C VAL A 306 -6.29 -1.23 32.08
N THR A 307 -6.26 -1.21 33.41
CA THR A 307 -5.89 -0.02 34.19
C THR A 307 -4.70 -0.40 35.08
N ALA A 308 -3.63 0.35 34.94
CA ALA A 308 -2.39 0.15 35.69
C ALA A 308 -1.82 1.49 36.17
N ASP A 309 -0.88 1.47 37.10
CA ASP A 309 -0.14 2.69 37.44
C ASP A 309 0.84 3.02 36.31
N ASN A 310 1.61 2.02 35.84
CA ASN A 310 2.46 2.15 34.68
C ASN A 310 2.24 1.01 33.69
N ILE A 311 2.36 1.33 32.40
CA ILE A 311 2.31 0.39 31.30
C ILE A 311 3.63 0.48 30.52
N TYR A 312 4.27 -0.67 30.34
CA TYR A 312 5.54 -0.79 29.65
C TYR A 312 5.39 -1.65 28.40
N PHE A 313 5.79 -1.12 27.24
CA PHE A 313 5.79 -1.83 25.98
C PHE A 313 7.22 -2.14 25.53
N GLY A 314 7.53 -3.41 25.33
CA GLY A 314 8.86 -3.88 24.96
C GLY A 314 9.67 -4.38 26.12
N ASN A 315 10.93 -4.72 25.84
CA ASN A 315 11.81 -5.34 26.81
C ASN A 315 12.64 -4.27 27.54
N PHE A 316 12.63 -4.34 28.86
CA PHE A 316 13.38 -3.43 29.74
C PHE A 316 14.43 -4.25 30.51
N THR A 317 15.70 -4.08 30.16
CA THR A 317 16.83 -4.81 30.74
C THR A 317 17.76 -3.86 31.49
N GLU A 318 18.73 -4.41 32.21
CA GLU A 318 19.75 -3.66 32.92
C GLU A 318 20.56 -2.70 32.01
N ASN A 319 20.71 -3.07 30.73
CA ASN A 319 21.45 -2.27 29.76
C ASN A 319 20.55 -1.25 29.02
N GLY A 320 19.40 -0.94 29.58
CA GLY A 320 18.41 -0.03 28.99
C GLY A 320 17.27 -0.77 28.27
N SER A 321 16.44 -0.02 27.56
CA SER A 321 15.36 -0.59 26.79
C SER A 321 15.89 -1.30 25.54
N GLN A 322 15.51 -2.57 25.37
CA GLN A 322 15.78 -3.31 24.13
C GLN A 322 14.49 -3.42 23.35
N GLY A 323 14.52 -2.95 22.10
CA GLY A 323 13.38 -2.97 21.17
C GLY A 323 12.94 -4.39 20.80
N ASN A 324 12.24 -4.49 19.70
CA ASN A 324 11.72 -5.68 19.03
C ASN A 324 10.38 -6.22 19.53
N ALA A 325 9.66 -5.51 20.40
CA ALA A 325 8.28 -5.88 20.67
C ALA A 325 7.38 -5.56 19.49
N VAL A 326 6.45 -6.47 19.20
CA VAL A 326 5.39 -6.30 18.20
C VAL A 326 4.06 -6.52 18.93
N ILE A 327 3.33 -5.44 19.16
CA ILE A 327 2.15 -5.43 20.01
C ILE A 327 0.97 -4.88 19.20
N VAL A 328 -0.16 -5.56 19.26
CA VAL A 328 -1.40 -5.17 18.65
C VAL A 328 -2.43 -4.84 19.73
N ILE A 329 -2.95 -3.62 19.73
CA ILE A 329 -4.04 -3.20 20.64
C ILE A 329 -5.32 -3.15 19.82
N ASN A 330 -6.26 -4.02 20.14
CA ASN A 330 -7.50 -4.19 19.40
C ASN A 330 -8.43 -2.98 19.51
N LYS A 331 -9.29 -2.85 18.51
CA LYS A 331 -10.36 -1.84 18.52
C LYS A 331 -11.30 -2.06 19.71
N GLY A 332 -11.64 -0.99 20.40
CA GLY A 332 -12.54 -1.00 21.57
C GLY A 332 -11.82 -1.27 22.89
N VAL A 333 -10.54 -1.64 22.88
CA VAL A 333 -9.74 -1.82 24.10
C VAL A 333 -9.25 -0.48 24.62
N THR A 334 -9.36 -0.27 25.93
CA THR A 334 -8.84 0.91 26.63
C THR A 334 -7.70 0.50 27.57
N LEU A 335 -6.53 1.06 27.32
CA LEU A 335 -5.39 0.94 28.23
C LEU A 335 -5.20 2.26 28.97
N THR A 336 -5.30 2.23 30.29
CA THR A 336 -5.16 3.41 31.14
C THR A 336 -3.93 3.26 32.06
N ALA A 337 -2.98 4.17 31.89
CA ALA A 337 -1.83 4.30 32.79
C ALA A 337 -2.01 5.55 33.66
N LYS A 338 -2.07 5.38 34.98
CA LYS A 338 -2.27 6.52 35.91
C LYS A 338 -1.02 7.39 36.04
N GLU A 339 0.18 6.78 35.96
CA GLU A 339 1.45 7.46 36.17
C GLU A 339 2.25 7.61 34.86
N GLY A 340 2.32 6.58 34.02
CA GLY A 340 3.05 6.67 32.77
C GLY A 340 2.96 5.48 31.85
N ILE A 341 3.14 5.77 30.53
CA ILE A 341 3.32 4.79 29.48
C ILE A 341 4.77 4.87 29.00
N TYR A 342 5.44 3.74 29.01
CA TYR A 342 6.83 3.59 28.58
C TYR A 342 6.90 2.62 27.40
N ALA A 343 7.69 2.92 26.40
CA ALA A 343 7.89 2.00 25.30
C ALA A 343 9.38 1.90 24.96
N ALA A 344 9.89 0.69 24.89
CA ALA A 344 11.29 0.44 24.57
C ALA A 344 11.59 0.84 23.11
N GLY A 345 12.73 1.45 22.87
CA GLY A 345 13.16 1.85 21.53
C GLY A 345 13.18 0.67 20.56
N GLY A 346 12.73 0.89 19.32
CA GLY A 346 12.59 -0.16 18.30
C GLY A 346 11.36 -1.05 18.41
N SER A 347 10.53 -0.90 19.44
CA SER A 347 9.24 -1.59 19.54
C SER A 347 8.25 -1.03 18.52
N ASN A 348 7.35 -1.89 18.02
CA ASN A 348 6.31 -1.52 17.06
C ASN A 348 4.94 -1.85 17.67
N ILE A 349 4.09 -0.85 17.76
CA ILE A 349 2.77 -0.96 18.39
C ILE A 349 1.71 -0.61 17.36
N LEU A 350 0.88 -1.56 16.95
CA LEU A 350 -0.31 -1.32 16.15
C LEU A 350 -1.47 -1.04 17.09
N HIS A 351 -1.97 0.18 17.05
CA HIS A 351 -2.93 0.68 17.99
C HIS A 351 -4.27 1.04 17.32
N SER A 352 -5.32 0.33 17.71
CA SER A 352 -6.69 0.57 17.23
C SER A 352 -7.67 0.93 18.36
N GLY A 353 -7.22 0.88 19.61
CA GLY A 353 -8.02 1.15 20.81
C GLY A 353 -7.87 2.57 21.34
N ILE A 354 -7.85 2.71 22.66
CA ILE A 354 -7.65 3.97 23.36
C ILE A 354 -6.46 3.83 24.32
N LEU A 355 -5.47 4.70 24.17
CA LEU A 355 -4.35 4.83 25.11
C LEU A 355 -4.54 6.09 25.95
N LYS A 356 -4.70 5.90 27.27
CA LYS A 356 -4.86 6.98 28.25
C LYS A 356 -3.67 7.00 29.19
N GLY A 357 -2.98 8.12 29.27
CA GLY A 357 -1.84 8.31 30.15
C GLY A 357 -0.72 9.10 29.49
N THR A 358 0.24 9.52 30.27
CA THR A 358 1.37 10.30 29.80
C THR A 358 2.47 9.37 29.30
N PHE A 359 2.87 9.52 28.05
CA PHE A 359 4.06 8.86 27.51
C PHE A 359 5.32 9.45 28.13
N LYS A 360 6.23 8.60 28.55
CA LYS A 360 7.50 9.00 29.16
C LYS A 360 8.67 8.48 28.35
N ALA A 361 9.72 9.29 28.28
CA ALA A 361 10.94 8.93 27.58
C ALA A 361 11.60 7.69 28.21
N THR A 362 12.14 6.83 27.37
CA THR A 362 12.98 5.71 27.72
C THR A 362 14.35 5.88 27.05
N ASP A 363 15.38 5.26 27.63
CA ASP A 363 16.71 5.29 27.03
C ASP A 363 16.73 4.48 25.72
N GLY A 364 17.34 5.03 24.67
CA GLY A 364 17.51 4.35 23.38
C GLY A 364 16.76 5.00 22.20
N TYR A 365 16.49 4.21 21.16
CA TYR A 365 15.74 4.66 19.98
C TYR A 365 14.25 4.80 20.28
N LEU A 366 13.59 5.77 19.62
CA LEU A 366 12.17 5.96 19.81
C LEU A 366 11.37 4.74 19.32
N PRO A 367 10.36 4.28 20.08
CA PRO A 367 9.44 3.24 19.62
C PRO A 367 8.56 3.77 18.49
N ASN A 368 7.98 2.88 17.69
CA ASN A 368 7.05 3.22 16.62
C ASN A 368 5.63 2.84 17.02
N ILE A 369 4.74 3.80 17.00
CA ILE A 369 3.30 3.59 17.17
C ILE A 369 2.64 3.76 15.82
N PHE A 370 1.87 2.75 15.41
CA PHE A 370 1.06 2.77 14.19
C PHE A 370 -0.41 2.86 14.59
N SER A 371 -0.98 4.05 14.51
CA SER A 371 -2.37 4.30 14.91
C SER A 371 -3.33 4.01 13.76
N LYS A 372 -4.10 2.94 13.88
CA LYS A 372 -5.14 2.51 12.93
C LYS A 372 -6.53 2.79 13.50
N GLY A 373 -6.93 4.04 13.48
CA GLY A 373 -8.18 4.49 14.10
C GLY A 373 -8.15 4.59 15.62
N GLY A 374 -6.98 4.38 16.24
CA GLY A 374 -6.83 4.47 17.69
C GLY A 374 -6.67 5.90 18.19
N VAL A 375 -7.05 6.13 19.44
CA VAL A 375 -6.96 7.43 20.12
C VAL A 375 -5.82 7.41 21.13
N ILE A 376 -4.94 8.40 21.07
CA ILE A 376 -3.84 8.62 22.02
C ILE A 376 -4.13 9.95 22.72
N GLU A 377 -4.34 9.91 24.05
CA GLU A 377 -4.74 11.08 24.84
C GLU A 377 -3.54 11.89 25.41
N ASP A 378 -2.36 11.72 24.89
CA ASP A 378 -1.15 12.47 25.28
C ASP A 378 -0.64 13.35 24.13
N SER A 379 -0.65 14.66 24.31
CA SER A 379 -0.18 15.63 23.32
C SER A 379 1.35 15.65 23.15
N ALA A 380 2.11 15.18 24.12
CA ALA A 380 3.58 15.17 24.11
C ALA A 380 4.15 13.85 23.55
N VAL A 381 3.33 12.90 23.15
CA VAL A 381 3.80 11.57 22.71
C VAL A 381 4.79 11.63 21.54
N GLY A 382 4.70 12.62 20.66
CA GLY A 382 5.60 12.80 19.53
C GLY A 382 7.07 13.05 19.91
N ASP A 383 7.35 13.49 21.14
CA ASP A 383 8.69 13.73 21.65
C ASP A 383 9.36 12.45 22.18
N VAL A 384 8.58 11.44 22.52
CA VAL A 384 9.04 10.19 23.16
C VAL A 384 8.72 8.93 22.33
N ALA A 385 7.99 9.06 21.23
CA ALA A 385 7.65 7.97 20.32
C ALA A 385 7.48 8.47 18.88
N ASN A 386 7.80 7.63 17.90
CA ASN A 386 7.46 7.89 16.50
C ASN A 386 6.01 7.48 16.27
N VAL A 387 5.10 8.44 16.19
CA VAL A 387 3.69 8.16 15.94
C VAL A 387 3.40 8.27 14.46
N ASN A 388 2.93 7.16 13.89
CA ASN A 388 2.55 7.01 12.50
C ASN A 388 1.05 6.72 12.47
N TYR A 389 0.32 7.49 11.70
CA TYR A 389 -1.12 7.36 11.60
C TYR A 389 -1.53 6.69 10.30
N SER A 390 -2.60 5.90 10.35
CA SER A 390 -3.13 5.28 9.14
C SER A 390 -3.61 6.34 8.15
N LEU A 391 -3.34 6.08 6.89
CA LEU A 391 -3.76 6.90 5.76
C LEU A 391 -4.52 6.04 4.77
N ASP A 392 -5.84 6.24 4.74
CA ASP A 392 -6.70 5.57 3.79
C ASP A 392 -6.90 6.45 2.56
N VAL A 393 -6.84 5.88 1.37
CA VAL A 393 -7.10 6.60 0.13
C VAL A 393 -8.38 6.09 -0.50
N VAL A 394 -9.35 6.97 -0.59
CA VAL A 394 -10.63 6.71 -1.26
C VAL A 394 -10.57 7.27 -2.66
N SER A 395 -10.68 6.42 -3.64
CA SER A 395 -10.68 6.79 -5.05
C SER A 395 -11.57 5.85 -5.86
N ASN A 396 -11.96 6.29 -7.03
CA ASN A 396 -12.58 5.42 -8.00
C ASN A 396 -11.47 4.74 -8.82
N GLU A 397 -11.17 3.48 -8.55
CA GLU A 397 -10.10 2.72 -9.21
C GLU A 397 -10.24 2.63 -10.73
N LYS A 398 -11.46 2.75 -11.25
CA LYS A 398 -11.72 2.81 -12.70
C LYS A 398 -11.36 4.17 -13.28
N ALA A 399 -11.38 5.21 -12.48
CA ALA A 399 -11.18 6.59 -12.92
C ALA A 399 -9.76 7.10 -12.70
N VAL A 400 -9.09 6.64 -11.65
CA VAL A 400 -7.79 7.18 -11.27
C VAL A 400 -6.91 6.11 -10.61
N THR A 401 -5.65 6.09 -10.98
CA THR A 401 -4.58 5.46 -10.23
C THR A 401 -3.71 6.54 -9.61
N TYR A 402 -2.94 6.20 -8.60
CA TYR A 402 -2.09 7.20 -7.96
C TYR A 402 -0.78 6.59 -7.44
N THR A 403 0.23 7.44 -7.31
CA THR A 403 1.43 7.14 -6.54
C THR A 403 1.46 8.02 -5.30
N MET A 404 2.04 7.52 -4.23
CA MET A 404 2.14 8.23 -2.96
C MET A 404 3.53 8.12 -2.38
N THR A 405 4.05 9.24 -1.85
CA THR A 405 5.29 9.29 -1.06
C THR A 405 5.00 9.80 0.35
N GLY A 406 5.94 9.62 1.25
CA GLY A 406 5.78 9.97 2.68
C GLY A 406 5.39 8.80 3.58
N LYS A 407 5.21 7.60 3.01
CA LYS A 407 4.90 6.37 3.78
C LYS A 407 6.05 5.98 4.71
N THR A 408 5.71 5.56 5.90
CA THR A 408 6.63 4.92 6.83
C THR A 408 6.67 3.42 6.54
N SER A 409 7.88 2.86 6.47
CA SER A 409 8.04 1.41 6.34
C SER A 409 7.60 0.72 7.64
N GLN A 410 6.78 -0.31 7.52
CA GLN A 410 6.31 -1.11 8.65
C GLN A 410 6.04 -2.56 8.20
N TYR A 411 6.02 -3.49 9.16
CA TYR A 411 5.76 -4.91 8.89
C TYR A 411 4.63 -5.50 9.74
N ILE A 412 4.10 -4.71 10.69
CA ILE A 412 3.09 -5.16 11.65
C ILE A 412 1.67 -5.22 11.03
N ASP A 413 1.42 -4.40 10.01
CA ASP A 413 0.18 -4.36 9.22
C ASP A 413 0.54 -4.18 7.74
N PRO A 414 0.93 -5.25 7.02
CA PRO A 414 1.46 -5.15 5.66
C PRO A 414 0.53 -4.47 4.65
N ASP A 415 -0.78 -4.58 4.86
CA ASP A 415 -1.80 -4.00 4.00
C ASP A 415 -2.10 -2.52 4.35
N GLY A 416 -1.62 -2.06 5.50
CA GLY A 416 -1.82 -0.70 5.99
C GLY A 416 -0.84 0.30 5.36
N THR A 417 -1.31 1.51 5.17
CA THR A 417 -0.47 2.66 4.83
C THR A 417 -0.38 3.58 6.02
N TYR A 418 0.84 3.90 6.45
CA TYR A 418 1.10 4.75 7.60
C TYR A 418 2.03 5.89 7.25
N VAL A 419 1.77 7.04 7.85
CA VAL A 419 2.58 8.26 7.68
C VAL A 419 2.83 8.88 9.06
N LYS A 420 4.05 9.34 9.31
CA LYS A 420 4.38 10.05 10.55
C LYS A 420 3.57 11.35 10.64
N GLY A 421 3.03 11.65 11.81
CA GLY A 421 2.34 12.92 12.06
C GLY A 421 3.22 14.12 11.73
N GLY A 422 2.67 15.12 11.07
CA GLY A 422 3.38 16.30 10.61
C GLY A 422 4.26 16.11 9.38
N ALA A 423 4.42 14.90 8.85
CA ALA A 423 5.22 14.67 7.64
C ALA A 423 4.43 15.03 6.37
N ASP A 424 5.16 15.47 5.34
CA ASP A 424 4.57 15.77 4.04
C ASP A 424 4.16 14.50 3.31
N VAL A 425 2.90 14.45 2.94
CA VAL A 425 2.33 13.43 2.03
C VAL A 425 2.20 14.03 0.65
N LYS A 426 2.73 13.35 -0.36
CA LYS A 426 2.60 13.75 -1.76
C LYS A 426 1.86 12.67 -2.53
N ILE A 427 0.79 13.06 -3.19
CA ILE A 427 -0.04 12.18 -4.02
C ILE A 427 0.02 12.69 -5.45
N THR A 428 0.34 11.80 -6.38
CA THR A 428 0.34 12.10 -7.81
C THR A 428 -0.73 11.24 -8.47
N PRO A 429 -1.93 11.80 -8.73
CA PRO A 429 -2.98 11.08 -9.44
C PRO A 429 -2.64 10.93 -10.92
N THR A 430 -2.98 9.79 -11.48
CA THR A 430 -2.98 9.55 -12.93
C THR A 430 -4.42 9.21 -13.32
N VAL A 431 -5.08 10.17 -13.97
CA VAL A 431 -6.48 10.03 -14.35
C VAL A 431 -6.60 9.17 -15.59
N ASN A 432 -7.47 8.18 -15.52
CA ASN A 432 -7.77 7.31 -16.64
C ASN A 432 -8.64 8.04 -17.69
N LYS A 433 -8.50 7.64 -18.94
CA LYS A 433 -9.32 8.18 -20.02
C LYS A 433 -10.81 8.07 -19.71
N GLY A 434 -11.56 9.09 -20.03
CA GLY A 434 -12.99 9.20 -19.74
C GLY A 434 -13.33 9.86 -18.40
N TYR A 435 -12.35 10.30 -17.65
CA TYR A 435 -12.57 10.96 -16.36
C TYR A 435 -11.82 12.29 -16.27
N ILE A 436 -12.25 13.10 -15.32
CA ILE A 436 -11.62 14.37 -14.94
C ILE A 436 -11.32 14.31 -13.44
N LEU A 437 -10.17 14.76 -13.04
CA LEU A 437 -9.85 14.97 -11.63
C LEU A 437 -10.54 16.25 -11.15
N ASP A 438 -11.41 16.12 -10.16
CA ASP A 438 -12.11 17.28 -9.60
C ASP A 438 -11.31 17.93 -8.48
N LYS A 439 -10.90 17.11 -7.51
CA LYS A 439 -10.14 17.58 -6.35
C LYS A 439 -9.43 16.42 -5.63
N VAL A 440 -8.39 16.76 -4.91
CA VAL A 440 -7.78 15.90 -3.89
C VAL A 440 -7.93 16.57 -2.55
N THR A 441 -8.64 15.92 -1.64
CA THR A 441 -8.91 16.43 -0.30
C THR A 441 -8.44 15.42 0.74
N PHE A 442 -8.20 15.88 1.94
CA PHE A 442 -7.88 15.04 3.09
C PHE A 442 -8.71 15.44 4.31
N ARG A 443 -8.93 14.48 5.20
CA ARG A 443 -9.68 14.70 6.42
C ARG A 443 -9.12 13.86 7.55
N GLY A 444 -8.70 14.47 8.63
CA GLY A 444 -8.40 13.79 9.88
C GLY A 444 -9.64 13.15 10.49
N GLN A 445 -9.45 12.18 11.36
CA GLN A 445 -10.55 11.45 11.99
C GLN A 445 -11.46 12.36 12.84
N SER A 446 -10.91 13.38 13.48
CA SER A 446 -11.66 14.37 14.30
C SER A 446 -12.22 15.54 13.48
N ASP A 447 -11.79 15.72 12.23
CA ASP A 447 -12.23 16.82 11.38
C ASP A 447 -13.68 16.65 10.96
N THR A 448 -14.44 17.72 11.01
CA THR A 448 -15.83 17.76 10.53
C THR A 448 -15.94 18.12 9.05
N ALA A 449 -14.89 18.69 8.47
CA ALA A 449 -14.82 19.12 7.07
C ALA A 449 -13.58 18.53 6.36
N GLU A 450 -13.66 18.46 5.02
CA GLU A 450 -12.51 18.13 4.18
C GLU A 450 -11.58 19.34 4.02
N ASN A 451 -10.28 19.10 4.06
CA ASN A 451 -9.23 20.05 3.75
C ASN A 451 -8.72 19.80 2.34
N SER A 452 -8.39 20.86 1.59
CA SER A 452 -7.81 20.71 0.25
C SER A 452 -6.31 20.48 0.33
N ALA A 453 -5.79 19.50 -0.41
CA ALA A 453 -4.36 19.35 -0.62
C ALA A 453 -3.85 20.46 -1.56
N VAL A 454 -2.63 20.93 -1.35
CA VAL A 454 -2.01 21.96 -2.18
C VAL A 454 -1.48 21.31 -3.46
N GLU A 455 -1.95 21.80 -4.61
CA GLU A 455 -1.51 21.31 -5.91
C GLU A 455 -0.32 22.13 -6.43
N ALA A 456 0.71 21.41 -6.94
CA ALA A 456 1.79 21.99 -7.71
C ALA A 456 2.27 20.97 -8.75
N ASN A 457 2.17 21.33 -10.04
CA ASN A 457 2.62 20.49 -11.17
C ASN A 457 2.03 19.05 -11.15
N GLY A 458 0.74 18.92 -10.85
CA GLY A 458 0.05 17.63 -10.77
C GLY A 458 0.34 16.80 -9.50
N VAL A 459 1.12 17.34 -8.58
CA VAL A 459 1.41 16.73 -7.28
C VAL A 459 0.61 17.45 -6.20
N TYR A 460 -0.16 16.69 -5.44
CA TYR A 460 -0.97 17.17 -4.33
C TYR A 460 -0.25 16.90 -3.01
N THR A 461 0.02 17.94 -2.25
CA THR A 461 0.80 17.87 -1.01
C THR A 461 -0.04 18.36 0.18
N PHE A 462 0.06 17.65 1.29
CA PHE A 462 -0.47 18.10 2.59
C PHE A 462 0.40 17.56 3.72
N SER A 463 0.33 18.19 4.89
CA SER A 463 0.96 17.69 6.11
C SER A 463 0.04 16.70 6.79
N MET A 464 0.56 15.49 7.13
CA MET A 464 -0.21 14.45 7.81
C MET A 464 -0.72 14.97 9.16
N PRO A 465 -2.04 14.91 9.42
CA PRO A 465 -2.57 15.22 10.75
C PRO A 465 -1.98 14.31 11.82
N ASN A 466 -2.00 14.76 13.10
CA ASN A 466 -1.63 13.92 14.23
C ASN A 466 -2.78 12.97 14.64
N GLU A 467 -3.41 12.36 13.65
CA GLU A 467 -4.51 11.42 13.79
C GLU A 467 -4.68 10.62 12.48
N PRO A 468 -5.40 9.49 12.48
CA PRO A 468 -5.76 8.78 11.27
C PRO A 468 -6.43 9.69 10.25
N CYS A 469 -6.08 9.53 8.99
CA CYS A 469 -6.49 10.43 7.92
C CYS A 469 -7.05 9.67 6.72
N THR A 470 -8.06 10.24 6.10
CA THR A 470 -8.60 9.75 4.83
C THR A 470 -8.33 10.78 3.75
N VAL A 471 -7.75 10.36 2.66
CA VAL A 471 -7.59 11.15 1.44
C VAL A 471 -8.66 10.74 0.44
N THR A 472 -9.32 11.71 -0.15
CA THR A 472 -10.30 11.50 -1.22
C THR A 472 -9.76 12.07 -2.53
N ILE A 473 -9.62 11.23 -3.53
CA ILE A 473 -9.32 11.62 -4.90
C ILE A 473 -10.65 11.59 -5.67
N ALA A 474 -11.28 12.75 -5.77
CA ALA A 474 -12.57 12.87 -6.42
C ALA A 474 -12.40 13.02 -7.94
N THR A 475 -13.17 12.26 -8.67
CA THR A 475 -13.17 12.28 -10.13
C THR A 475 -14.58 12.27 -10.66
N THR A 476 -14.80 12.99 -11.75
CA THR A 476 -16.07 13.02 -12.49
C THR A 476 -15.87 12.36 -13.85
N GLY A 477 -16.83 11.55 -14.26
CA GLY A 477 -16.83 10.96 -15.60
C GLY A 477 -17.20 12.01 -16.65
N LYS A 478 -16.41 12.09 -17.72
CA LYS A 478 -16.76 12.89 -18.90
C LYS A 478 -18.04 12.34 -19.52
N GLN A 479 -18.90 13.23 -19.97
CA GLN A 479 -20.13 12.80 -20.62
C GLN A 479 -19.85 12.20 -21.99
N ILE A 480 -20.55 11.12 -22.32
CA ILE A 480 -20.55 10.61 -23.67
C ILE A 480 -21.34 11.59 -24.56
N VAL A 481 -20.77 11.95 -25.68
CA VAL A 481 -21.38 12.88 -26.64
C VAL A 481 -21.56 12.16 -27.98
N VAL A 482 -22.73 12.30 -28.55
CA VAL A 482 -23.06 11.75 -29.87
C VAL A 482 -23.13 12.88 -30.91
N SER A 483 -22.62 12.60 -32.13
CA SER A 483 -22.58 13.58 -33.23
C SER A 483 -23.96 13.97 -33.71
N LYS A 484 -24.88 13.00 -33.69
CA LYS A 484 -26.29 13.23 -34.06
C LYS A 484 -27.16 12.51 -33.07
N THR A 485 -28.21 13.12 -32.61
CA THR A 485 -29.21 12.49 -31.73
C THR A 485 -30.31 11.81 -32.51
N THR A 486 -30.41 12.04 -33.82
CA THR A 486 -31.41 11.45 -34.71
C THR A 486 -30.77 11.00 -36.01
N VAL A 487 -31.06 9.80 -36.46
CA VAL A 487 -30.61 9.22 -37.73
C VAL A 487 -31.76 8.41 -38.37
N ASP A 488 -31.77 8.34 -39.66
CA ASP A 488 -32.84 7.70 -40.48
C ASP A 488 -32.26 6.54 -41.33
N PRO A 489 -31.92 5.37 -40.71
CA PRO A 489 -31.43 4.23 -41.47
C PRO A 489 -32.51 3.68 -42.42
N SER A 490 -32.12 3.39 -43.67
CA SER A 490 -33.04 2.88 -44.66
C SER A 490 -32.68 1.44 -45.08
N ALA A 491 -33.58 0.51 -44.78
CA ALA A 491 -33.44 -0.91 -45.08
C ALA A 491 -34.28 -1.29 -46.30
N LEU A 492 -33.82 -2.26 -47.10
CA LEU A 492 -34.59 -2.93 -48.11
C LEU A 492 -35.27 -4.16 -47.54
N LEU A 493 -36.52 -4.32 -47.86
CA LEU A 493 -37.28 -5.50 -47.47
C LEU A 493 -36.63 -6.78 -48.06
N GLY A 494 -36.38 -7.76 -47.22
CA GLY A 494 -35.77 -9.04 -47.59
C GLY A 494 -34.27 -9.00 -47.85
N LYS A 495 -33.59 -7.87 -47.78
CA LYS A 495 -32.12 -7.78 -47.79
C LYS A 495 -31.54 -8.13 -46.47
N GLU A 496 -30.49 -8.98 -46.46
CA GLU A 496 -29.76 -9.38 -45.28
C GLU A 496 -28.65 -8.36 -44.99
N TYR A 497 -28.56 -7.92 -43.74
CA TYR A 497 -27.50 -7.04 -43.21
C TYR A 497 -26.71 -7.83 -42.17
N THR A 498 -25.37 -7.89 -42.32
CA THR A 498 -24.48 -8.66 -41.46
C THR A 498 -23.58 -7.75 -40.61
N ALA A 499 -22.87 -8.30 -39.62
CA ALA A 499 -21.93 -7.54 -38.83
C ALA A 499 -20.80 -6.90 -39.69
N ALA A 500 -20.45 -7.54 -40.82
CA ALA A 500 -19.46 -7.00 -41.76
C ALA A 500 -20.06 -5.93 -42.72
N SER A 501 -21.37 -5.97 -42.94
CA SER A 501 -22.11 -5.00 -43.74
C SER A 501 -23.45 -4.69 -43.03
N PRO A 502 -23.44 -3.93 -41.95
CA PRO A 502 -24.65 -3.62 -41.18
C PRO A 502 -25.55 -2.66 -41.91
N LEU A 503 -26.83 -2.61 -41.54
CA LEU A 503 -27.72 -1.55 -42.00
C LEU A 503 -27.22 -0.19 -41.50
N TYR A 504 -26.78 -0.15 -40.25
CA TYR A 504 -26.24 1.04 -39.66
C TYR A 504 -25.24 0.65 -38.53
N ASP A 505 -24.13 1.36 -38.41
CA ASP A 505 -23.17 1.25 -37.34
C ASP A 505 -23.20 2.51 -36.47
N MET A 506 -23.62 2.37 -35.19
CA MET A 506 -23.75 3.49 -34.29
C MET A 506 -22.43 3.91 -33.64
N ALA A 507 -21.38 3.11 -33.78
CA ALA A 507 -20.08 3.42 -33.19
C ALA A 507 -19.54 4.77 -33.71
N ASP A 508 -19.85 5.10 -34.97
CA ASP A 508 -19.39 6.33 -35.60
C ASP A 508 -20.10 7.62 -35.13
N LEU A 509 -21.23 7.45 -34.45
CA LEU A 509 -21.93 8.57 -33.84
C LEU A 509 -21.37 9.00 -32.50
N VAL A 510 -20.56 8.17 -31.88
CA VAL A 510 -19.96 8.46 -30.56
C VAL A 510 -18.69 9.29 -30.81
N ILE A 511 -18.73 10.58 -30.44
CA ILE A 511 -17.65 11.54 -30.69
C ILE A 511 -16.77 11.85 -29.48
N SER A 512 -17.19 11.47 -28.27
CA SER A 512 -16.36 11.65 -27.09
C SER A 512 -15.28 10.56 -27.03
N ASN A 513 -14.09 10.85 -27.48
CA ASN A 513 -12.96 9.93 -27.50
C ASN A 513 -12.62 9.40 -26.11
N ASP A 514 -12.69 10.25 -25.09
CA ASP A 514 -12.36 9.88 -23.72
C ASP A 514 -13.41 8.96 -23.06
N ALA A 515 -14.68 9.06 -23.49
CA ALA A 515 -15.75 8.18 -22.98
C ALA A 515 -15.89 6.90 -23.83
N ARG A 516 -15.30 6.87 -25.02
CA ARG A 516 -15.36 5.77 -25.98
C ARG A 516 -14.32 4.68 -25.75
N GLU A 517 -13.14 5.01 -25.23
CA GLU A 517 -12.08 4.02 -25.06
C GLU A 517 -12.48 2.87 -24.12
N GLY A 518 -12.77 1.75 -24.71
CA GLY A 518 -13.13 0.46 -24.12
C GLY A 518 -14.61 0.38 -23.78
N GLU A 519 -15.45 -0.20 -24.53
CA GLU A 519 -16.82 -0.68 -24.24
C GLU A 519 -17.87 0.42 -24.09
N VAL A 520 -18.25 0.98 -25.21
CA VAL A 520 -19.56 1.61 -25.36
C VAL A 520 -20.59 0.50 -25.54
N THR A 521 -21.61 0.48 -24.69
CA THR A 521 -22.74 -0.45 -24.82
C THR A 521 -23.93 0.28 -25.44
N TYR A 522 -24.71 -0.47 -26.22
CA TYR A 522 -25.91 0.03 -26.91
C TYR A 522 -27.10 -0.84 -26.53
N GLU A 523 -28.12 -0.21 -26.02
CA GLU A 523 -29.36 -0.90 -25.60
C GLU A 523 -30.56 -0.23 -26.24
N ILE A 524 -31.48 -1.03 -26.78
CA ILE A 524 -32.74 -0.53 -27.31
C ILE A 524 -33.71 -0.35 -26.17
N ASP A 525 -34.44 0.79 -26.16
CA ASP A 525 -35.54 0.99 -25.23
C ASP A 525 -36.64 -0.08 -25.48
N GLU A 526 -37.01 -0.75 -24.41
CA GLU A 526 -37.96 -1.89 -24.47
C GLU A 526 -39.33 -1.54 -25.05
N THR A 527 -39.69 -0.27 -25.05
CA THR A 527 -41.01 0.20 -25.54
C THR A 527 -41.11 0.24 -27.05
N ASN A 528 -39.99 0.34 -27.80
CA ASN A 528 -40.00 0.48 -29.28
C ASN A 528 -38.85 -0.27 -29.93
N GLY A 529 -38.99 -1.59 -30.09
CA GLY A 529 -37.95 -2.40 -30.74
C GLY A 529 -37.77 -2.09 -32.24
N LEU A 530 -36.66 -2.55 -32.81
CA LEU A 530 -36.35 -2.42 -34.24
C LEU A 530 -37.48 -3.00 -35.16
N PRO A 531 -37.53 -2.61 -36.46
CA PRO A 531 -38.37 -3.31 -37.42
C PRO A 531 -38.20 -4.84 -37.36
N GLU A 532 -39.26 -5.55 -37.64
CA GLU A 532 -39.29 -7.02 -37.58
C GLU A 532 -38.19 -7.64 -38.45
N GLY A 533 -37.38 -8.48 -37.84
CA GLY A 533 -36.28 -9.18 -38.49
C GLY A 533 -34.93 -8.46 -38.38
N LEU A 534 -34.88 -7.20 -37.86
CA LEU A 534 -33.66 -6.49 -37.53
C LEU A 534 -33.33 -6.59 -36.03
N THR A 535 -32.07 -6.68 -35.70
CA THR A 535 -31.56 -6.74 -34.33
C THR A 535 -30.37 -5.78 -34.15
N LEU A 536 -30.15 -5.37 -32.90
CA LEU A 536 -28.97 -4.59 -32.51
C LEU A 536 -27.93 -5.54 -31.91
N THR A 537 -26.75 -5.56 -32.49
CA THR A 537 -25.60 -6.35 -32.03
C THR A 537 -24.37 -5.48 -32.05
N ASP A 538 -23.75 -5.25 -30.88
CA ASP A 538 -22.54 -4.44 -30.71
C ASP A 538 -22.58 -3.06 -31.39
N GLY A 539 -23.73 -2.38 -31.27
CA GLY A 539 -23.95 -1.08 -31.88
C GLY A 539 -24.30 -1.09 -33.36
N LYS A 540 -24.43 -2.26 -33.98
CA LYS A 540 -24.75 -2.47 -35.38
C LYS A 540 -26.17 -2.97 -35.55
N ILE A 541 -26.89 -2.41 -36.49
CA ILE A 541 -28.21 -2.93 -36.89
C ILE A 541 -27.97 -4.00 -37.96
N VAL A 542 -28.31 -5.26 -37.64
CA VAL A 542 -28.14 -6.41 -38.51
C VAL A 542 -29.43 -7.20 -38.64
N GLY A 543 -29.46 -8.15 -39.56
CA GLY A 543 -30.63 -9.04 -39.78
C GLY A 543 -31.30 -8.77 -41.12
N THR A 544 -32.51 -9.35 -41.33
CA THR A 544 -33.27 -9.18 -42.57
C THR A 544 -34.63 -8.61 -42.24
N ALA A 545 -34.90 -7.41 -42.72
CA ALA A 545 -36.20 -6.75 -42.52
C ALA A 545 -37.33 -7.55 -43.20
N ARG A 546 -38.36 -7.87 -42.44
CA ARG A 546 -39.45 -8.76 -42.89
C ARG A 546 -40.79 -8.04 -43.11
N LYS A 547 -40.89 -6.77 -42.76
CA LYS A 547 -42.08 -5.94 -42.85
C LYS A 547 -41.75 -4.56 -43.29
N LEU A 548 -42.63 -3.97 -44.15
CA LEU A 548 -42.51 -2.59 -44.61
C LEU A 548 -42.82 -1.60 -43.48
N TYR A 549 -42.02 -0.53 -43.42
CA TYR A 549 -42.15 0.62 -42.53
C TYR A 549 -41.80 1.88 -43.34
N GLU A 550 -42.63 2.20 -44.29
CA GLU A 550 -42.38 3.29 -45.27
C GLU A 550 -42.29 4.68 -44.61
N ASP A 551 -43.09 4.89 -43.54
CA ASP A 551 -43.06 6.12 -42.73
C ASP A 551 -41.95 6.07 -41.65
N GLY A 552 -41.16 4.99 -41.60
CA GLY A 552 -40.17 4.73 -40.59
C GLY A 552 -40.73 4.23 -39.28
N LYS A 553 -39.90 3.57 -38.52
CA LYS A 553 -40.15 3.13 -37.16
C LYS A 553 -39.18 3.80 -36.19
N ASN A 554 -39.69 4.61 -35.27
CA ASN A 554 -38.90 5.28 -34.28
C ASN A 554 -38.40 4.28 -33.23
N VAL A 555 -37.11 4.25 -33.05
CA VAL A 555 -36.39 3.40 -32.08
C VAL A 555 -35.48 4.28 -31.25
N ILE A 556 -35.51 4.10 -29.93
CA ILE A 556 -34.60 4.78 -29.02
C ILE A 556 -33.48 3.81 -28.63
N VAL A 557 -32.25 4.25 -28.78
CA VAL A 557 -31.06 3.51 -28.36
C VAL A 557 -30.35 4.30 -27.29
N HIS A 558 -30.13 3.65 -26.15
CA HIS A 558 -29.32 4.17 -25.07
C HIS A 558 -27.87 3.77 -25.29
N VAL A 559 -27.01 4.76 -25.29
CA VAL A 559 -25.56 4.58 -25.44
C VAL A 559 -24.93 4.83 -24.07
N THR A 560 -24.22 3.84 -23.56
CA THR A 560 -23.55 3.96 -22.26
C THR A 560 -22.03 3.84 -22.44
N GLY A 561 -21.29 4.84 -22.05
CA GLY A 561 -19.83 4.84 -22.07
C GLY A 561 -19.21 4.07 -20.90
N ARG A 562 -17.92 3.78 -20.99
CA ARG A 562 -17.15 3.04 -19.98
C ARG A 562 -17.27 3.62 -18.56
N ASN A 563 -17.37 4.93 -18.43
CA ASN A 563 -17.52 5.64 -17.16
C ASN A 563 -18.96 5.68 -16.63
N GLY A 564 -19.89 4.98 -17.32
CA GLY A 564 -21.32 4.97 -16.98
C GLY A 564 -22.10 6.20 -17.47
N SER A 565 -21.47 7.12 -18.18
CA SER A 565 -22.18 8.24 -18.82
C SER A 565 -23.11 7.74 -19.92
N LYS A 566 -24.25 8.39 -20.09
CA LYS A 566 -25.32 7.95 -21.00
C LYS A 566 -25.66 9.05 -22.00
N ALA A 567 -25.90 8.61 -23.23
CA ALA A 567 -26.50 9.40 -24.29
C ALA A 567 -27.67 8.62 -24.91
N GLN A 568 -28.54 9.32 -25.62
CA GLN A 568 -29.69 8.73 -26.28
C GLN A 568 -29.65 9.04 -27.77
N LEU A 569 -29.87 8.03 -28.60
CA LEU A 569 -30.06 8.14 -30.06
C LEU A 569 -31.51 7.80 -30.39
N SER A 570 -32.05 8.59 -31.27
CA SER A 570 -33.37 8.34 -31.90
C SER A 570 -33.15 7.89 -33.33
N LEU A 571 -33.56 6.68 -33.64
CA LEU A 571 -33.48 6.13 -35.01
C LEU A 571 -34.88 6.11 -35.60
N ASN A 572 -35.02 6.64 -36.82
CA ASN A 572 -36.22 6.42 -37.60
C ASN A 572 -35.93 5.43 -38.73
N VAL A 573 -36.08 4.12 -38.44
CA VAL A 573 -35.72 3.04 -39.38
C VAL A 573 -36.81 2.83 -40.43
N ILE A 574 -36.50 3.23 -41.66
CA ILE A 574 -37.37 3.07 -42.82
C ILE A 574 -37.11 1.69 -43.43
N VAL A 575 -38.16 0.98 -43.81
CA VAL A 575 -38.09 -0.28 -44.58
C VAL A 575 -38.95 -0.11 -45.82
N SER A 576 -38.31 -0.12 -47.00
CA SER A 576 -38.98 0.10 -48.30
C SER A 576 -38.66 -1.03 -49.28
N ASN A 577 -39.41 -1.09 -50.37
CA ASN A 577 -39.18 -1.99 -51.49
C ASN A 577 -38.23 -1.44 -52.56
N GLU A 578 -37.88 -0.16 -52.47
CA GLU A 578 -37.06 0.55 -53.47
C GLU A 578 -35.72 0.94 -52.85
N GLU A 579 -34.62 0.69 -53.57
CA GLU A 579 -33.32 1.27 -53.21
C GLU A 579 -33.43 2.80 -53.28
N LYS A 580 -33.52 3.43 -52.11
CA LYS A 580 -33.19 4.84 -52.02
C LYS A 580 -31.68 4.96 -52.20
N LYS A 581 -31.18 5.91 -52.97
CA LYS A 581 -29.73 6.22 -53.04
C LYS A 581 -29.21 6.37 -51.61
N GLN A 582 -28.47 5.35 -51.15
CA GLN A 582 -27.92 5.33 -49.84
C GLN A 582 -26.71 6.25 -49.78
N ASP A 583 -26.64 7.06 -48.73
CA ASP A 583 -25.40 7.64 -48.26
C ASP A 583 -24.39 6.50 -48.08
N ASN A 584 -23.20 6.61 -48.70
CA ASN A 584 -22.25 5.53 -48.72
C ASN A 584 -21.92 4.98 -47.33
N GLN A 585 -22.09 3.66 -47.19
CA GLN A 585 -21.51 2.80 -46.18
C GLN A 585 -21.16 3.45 -44.84
N ASP A 586 -21.88 3.76 -43.90
CA ASP A 586 -21.66 4.16 -42.50
C ASP A 586 -22.05 5.57 -42.09
N GLY A 587 -22.51 6.45 -43.03
CA GLY A 587 -22.78 7.86 -42.71
C GLY A 587 -21.53 8.68 -42.31
N ARG A 588 -20.35 8.14 -42.49
CA ARG A 588 -19.07 8.84 -42.29
C ARG A 588 -18.80 9.85 -43.35
N ILE A 589 -19.13 9.53 -44.57
CA ILE A 589 -19.00 10.43 -45.69
C ILE A 589 -20.27 10.43 -46.53
N VAL A 590 -20.58 11.57 -47.11
CA VAL A 590 -21.63 11.75 -48.14
C VAL A 590 -20.97 12.13 -49.41
N VAL A 591 -21.19 11.37 -50.49
CA VAL A 591 -20.65 11.61 -51.80
C VAL A 591 -21.79 12.04 -52.71
N ASP A 592 -21.68 13.23 -53.29
CA ASP A 592 -22.54 13.73 -54.35
C ASP A 592 -21.78 13.69 -55.67
N GLU A 593 -22.11 12.73 -56.50
CA GLU A 593 -21.48 12.52 -57.81
C GLU A 593 -21.87 13.58 -58.83
N ASP A 594 -23.04 14.20 -58.71
CA ASP A 594 -23.53 15.22 -59.63
C ASP A 594 -22.85 16.57 -59.34
N GLU A 595 -22.77 16.97 -58.08
CA GLU A 595 -22.13 18.20 -57.61
C GLU A 595 -20.62 18.07 -57.42
N LYS A 596 -20.06 16.84 -57.52
CA LYS A 596 -18.66 16.51 -57.25
C LYS A 596 -18.21 16.98 -55.88
N THR A 597 -18.98 16.62 -54.85
CA THR A 597 -18.64 16.91 -53.44
C THR A 597 -18.56 15.66 -52.60
N ILE A 598 -17.68 15.70 -51.61
CA ILE A 598 -17.57 14.70 -50.54
C ILE A 598 -17.60 15.45 -49.20
N CYS A 599 -18.68 15.25 -48.45
CA CYS A 599 -18.78 15.74 -47.09
C CYS A 599 -18.36 14.62 -46.12
N LEU A 600 -17.38 14.91 -45.28
CA LEU A 600 -16.83 13.95 -44.31
C LEU A 600 -17.65 13.85 -43.03
N ASN A 601 -18.73 14.58 -42.88
CA ASN A 601 -19.60 14.60 -41.70
C ASN A 601 -18.85 14.74 -40.38
N GLY A 602 -17.71 15.46 -40.40
CA GLY A 602 -16.85 15.61 -39.22
C GLY A 602 -15.97 14.39 -38.94
N THR A 603 -15.85 13.42 -39.82
CA THR A 603 -14.90 12.30 -39.71
C THR A 603 -13.49 12.81 -39.99
N SER A 604 -12.54 12.46 -39.14
CA SER A 604 -11.12 12.68 -39.39
C SER A 604 -10.62 11.68 -40.43
N VAL A 605 -9.84 12.14 -41.40
CA VAL A 605 -9.44 11.31 -42.56
C VAL A 605 -7.98 11.50 -42.97
N VAL A 606 -7.45 10.47 -43.64
CA VAL A 606 -6.23 10.52 -44.43
C VAL A 606 -6.59 10.35 -45.90
N ILE A 607 -6.10 11.29 -46.72
CA ILE A 607 -6.25 11.29 -48.19
C ILE A 607 -4.89 10.92 -48.78
N GLN A 608 -4.85 9.89 -49.59
CA GLN A 608 -3.62 9.40 -50.20
C GLN A 608 -3.79 8.97 -51.67
N ALA A 609 -2.74 9.00 -52.45
CA ALA A 609 -2.78 8.48 -53.80
C ALA A 609 -2.88 6.93 -53.76
N LYS A 610 -3.80 6.37 -54.52
CA LYS A 610 -3.81 4.94 -54.80
C LYS A 610 -2.88 4.64 -55.98
N ASP A 611 -2.98 5.46 -57.04
CA ASP A 611 -2.15 5.40 -58.24
C ASP A 611 -2.01 6.82 -58.84
N ASP A 612 -1.64 6.96 -60.13
CA ASP A 612 -1.42 8.25 -60.78
C ASP A 612 -2.72 9.06 -60.99
N THR A 613 -3.88 8.42 -60.90
CA THR A 613 -5.21 9.01 -61.16
C THR A 613 -6.11 8.96 -59.94
N ASP A 614 -6.20 7.81 -59.32
CA ASP A 614 -7.13 7.57 -58.22
C ASP A 614 -6.54 7.99 -56.85
N THR A 615 -7.43 8.56 -56.06
CA THR A 615 -7.17 8.97 -54.67
C THR A 615 -8.08 8.16 -53.75
N GLU A 616 -7.57 7.79 -52.59
CA GLU A 616 -8.27 7.07 -51.54
C GLU A 616 -8.45 7.94 -50.30
N ILE A 617 -9.63 7.86 -49.68
CA ILE A 617 -9.93 8.50 -48.40
C ILE A 617 -10.08 7.41 -47.36
N TYR A 618 -9.28 7.46 -46.32
CA TYR A 618 -9.32 6.54 -45.17
C TYR A 618 -9.73 7.26 -43.88
N VAL A 619 -10.22 6.54 -42.93
CA VAL A 619 -10.48 7.05 -41.57
C VAL A 619 -9.17 7.30 -40.82
N ASP A 620 -9.17 8.31 -39.97
CA ASP A 620 -8.09 8.66 -39.02
C ASP A 620 -8.76 8.94 -37.65
N ASP A 621 -9.32 7.87 -37.03
CA ASP A 621 -10.09 8.00 -35.79
C ASP A 621 -9.20 8.41 -34.60
N ASN A 622 -7.94 7.95 -34.58
CA ASN A 622 -6.97 8.30 -33.57
C ASN A 622 -6.27 9.65 -33.82
N GLN A 623 -6.52 10.26 -34.98
CA GLN A 623 -6.00 11.56 -35.39
C GLN A 623 -4.47 11.66 -35.39
N ASP A 624 -3.77 10.58 -35.70
CA ASP A 624 -2.31 10.54 -35.78
C ASP A 624 -1.81 10.96 -37.21
N GLY A 625 -2.71 11.11 -38.16
CA GLY A 625 -2.40 11.43 -39.55
C GLY A 625 -2.00 10.23 -40.38
N GLN A 626 -2.36 9.02 -39.95
CA GLN A 626 -2.20 7.78 -40.69
C GLN A 626 -3.57 7.11 -40.89
N ALA A 627 -3.70 6.31 -41.91
CA ALA A 627 -4.94 5.60 -42.22
C ALA A 627 -5.23 4.51 -41.15
N ASP A 628 -6.38 4.58 -40.52
CA ASP A 628 -6.88 3.54 -39.63
C ASP A 628 -7.61 2.46 -40.43
N GLY A 629 -7.00 1.31 -40.62
CA GLY A 629 -7.60 0.18 -41.36
C GLY A 629 -7.13 0.05 -42.79
N LYS A 630 -7.66 -0.97 -43.49
CA LYS A 630 -7.23 -1.36 -44.82
C LYS A 630 -8.26 -1.04 -45.92
N THR A 631 -9.45 -0.62 -45.53
CA THR A 631 -10.55 -0.35 -46.48
C THR A 631 -10.78 1.14 -46.53
N PRO A 632 -10.62 1.78 -47.70
CA PRO A 632 -10.93 3.21 -47.87
C PRO A 632 -12.43 3.48 -47.77
N LEU A 633 -12.79 4.66 -47.28
CA LEU A 633 -14.16 5.17 -47.29
C LEU A 633 -14.58 5.50 -48.71
N TYR A 634 -13.64 5.93 -49.53
CA TYR A 634 -13.84 6.27 -50.96
C TYR A 634 -12.60 6.01 -51.76
N THR A 635 -12.75 5.59 -53.03
CA THR A 635 -11.67 5.43 -54.02
C THR A 635 -12.18 5.93 -55.36
N GLY A 636 -11.42 6.83 -56.00
CA GLY A 636 -11.72 7.34 -57.32
C GLY A 636 -10.87 8.54 -57.71
N ASP A 637 -11.11 9.09 -58.92
CA ASP A 637 -10.48 10.34 -59.38
C ASP A 637 -11.17 11.53 -58.66
N LEU A 638 -10.45 12.12 -57.71
CA LEU A 638 -10.94 13.25 -56.92
C LEU A 638 -10.50 14.63 -57.45
N SER A 639 -9.88 14.71 -58.62
CA SER A 639 -9.35 15.97 -59.19
C SER A 639 -10.42 17.04 -59.42
N GLU A 640 -11.67 16.63 -59.58
CA GLU A 640 -12.82 17.54 -59.74
C GLU A 640 -13.67 17.67 -58.46
N TYR A 641 -13.32 16.93 -57.37
CA TYR A 641 -14.15 16.92 -56.19
C TYR A 641 -13.73 17.96 -55.16
N THR A 642 -14.72 18.55 -54.51
CA THR A 642 -14.55 19.34 -53.29
C THR A 642 -14.77 18.47 -52.06
N ILE A 643 -13.78 18.38 -51.19
CA ILE A 643 -13.85 17.67 -49.92
C ILE A 643 -14.15 18.66 -48.81
N THR A 644 -15.21 18.43 -48.06
CA THR A 644 -15.61 19.28 -46.93
C THR A 644 -15.59 18.46 -45.64
N GLY A 645 -14.87 18.90 -44.63
CA GLY A 645 -14.79 18.24 -43.30
C GLY A 645 -16.15 18.17 -42.63
N VAL A 646 -16.84 19.30 -42.57
CA VAL A 646 -18.23 19.41 -42.14
C VAL A 646 -18.94 20.51 -42.97
N GLU A 647 -20.17 20.24 -43.33
CA GLU A 647 -20.98 21.19 -44.07
C GLU A 647 -22.38 21.26 -43.48
N ASP A 648 -22.92 22.47 -43.33
CA ASP A 648 -24.27 22.79 -42.89
C ASP A 648 -24.63 22.07 -41.56
N ASN A 649 -23.71 22.07 -40.58
CA ASN A 649 -23.86 21.35 -39.32
C ASN A 649 -23.19 22.08 -38.15
N ALA A 650 -23.62 21.73 -36.92
CA ALA A 650 -23.00 22.16 -35.68
C ALA A 650 -22.36 20.94 -34.98
N ILE A 651 -21.05 20.97 -34.77
CA ILE A 651 -20.35 19.85 -34.13
C ILE A 651 -19.47 20.31 -32.98
N ARG A 652 -19.28 19.41 -31.97
CA ARG A 652 -18.47 19.65 -30.78
C ARG A 652 -17.34 18.64 -30.68
N ARG A 653 -16.58 18.49 -31.74
CA ARG A 653 -15.41 17.58 -31.79
C ARG A 653 -14.34 18.17 -32.69
N SER A 654 -13.14 17.61 -32.59
CA SER A 654 -12.04 17.91 -33.49
C SER A 654 -12.21 17.20 -34.82
N ILE A 655 -11.86 17.91 -35.92
CA ILE A 655 -11.79 17.36 -37.27
C ILE A 655 -10.33 17.46 -37.73
N ARG A 656 -9.80 16.37 -38.25
CA ARG A 656 -8.47 16.35 -38.85
C ARG A 656 -8.55 15.82 -40.28
N ILE A 657 -8.03 16.58 -41.23
CA ILE A 657 -7.87 16.15 -42.61
C ILE A 657 -6.38 16.14 -42.90
N THR A 658 -5.82 14.95 -43.16
CA THR A 658 -4.42 14.81 -43.56
C THR A 658 -4.36 14.34 -45.01
N MET A 659 -3.66 15.07 -45.86
CA MET A 659 -3.43 14.66 -47.23
C MET A 659 -1.95 14.35 -47.45
N THR A 660 -1.65 13.13 -47.82
CA THR A 660 -0.29 12.64 -48.06
C THR A 660 0.00 12.39 -49.55
N GLY A 661 -1.05 12.37 -50.40
CA GLY A 661 -0.96 12.15 -51.83
C GLY A 661 -2.32 12.32 -52.52
N GLY A 662 -2.35 12.15 -53.83
CA GLY A 662 -3.55 12.29 -54.66
C GLY A 662 -3.80 13.70 -55.13
N ASN A 663 -4.92 13.90 -55.89
CA ASN A 663 -5.33 15.17 -56.41
C ASN A 663 -6.77 15.47 -56.06
N VAL A 664 -7.06 16.69 -55.57
CA VAL A 664 -8.41 17.13 -55.22
C VAL A 664 -8.62 18.56 -55.73
N LYS A 665 -9.82 18.90 -56.09
CA LYS A 665 -10.17 20.27 -56.50
C LYS A 665 -10.11 21.25 -55.35
N ALA A 666 -10.76 20.91 -54.24
CA ALA A 666 -10.76 21.80 -53.07
C ALA A 666 -10.90 21.01 -51.77
N ILE A 667 -10.37 21.56 -50.66
CA ILE A 667 -10.54 21.08 -49.31
C ILE A 667 -11.03 22.22 -48.43
N TYR A 668 -12.14 22.01 -47.75
CA TYR A 668 -12.67 22.88 -46.67
C TYR A 668 -12.73 22.12 -45.37
N GLY A 669 -12.25 22.69 -44.30
CA GLY A 669 -12.37 22.11 -42.96
C GLY A 669 -13.81 22.21 -42.46
N ALA A 670 -14.40 23.38 -42.57
CA ALA A 670 -15.81 23.62 -42.27
C ALA A 670 -16.43 24.60 -43.28
N LYS A 671 -17.66 24.32 -43.68
CA LYS A 671 -18.44 25.14 -44.60
C LYS A 671 -19.85 25.29 -44.07
N ASP A 672 -20.36 26.52 -43.95
CA ASP A 672 -21.70 26.84 -43.43
C ASP A 672 -22.00 26.21 -42.08
N SER A 673 -21.02 26.15 -41.18
CA SER A 673 -21.05 25.27 -39.98
C SER A 673 -20.58 25.98 -38.70
N GLU A 674 -20.94 25.39 -37.56
CA GLU A 674 -20.48 25.83 -36.24
C GLU A 674 -19.67 24.70 -35.54
N LEU A 675 -18.47 25.01 -35.10
CA LEU A 675 -17.60 24.05 -34.39
C LEU A 675 -17.19 24.59 -33.02
N SER A 676 -17.20 23.74 -32.02
CA SER A 676 -16.69 24.07 -30.71
C SER A 676 -15.90 22.88 -30.15
N TYR A 677 -14.65 23.14 -29.75
CA TYR A 677 -13.81 22.11 -29.15
C TYR A 677 -12.76 22.73 -28.23
N GLU A 678 -12.76 22.32 -26.95
CA GLU A 678 -11.86 22.88 -25.91
C GLU A 678 -10.57 22.06 -25.73
N GLY A 679 -10.50 20.85 -26.27
CA GLY A 679 -9.41 19.88 -26.01
C GLY A 679 -8.17 19.99 -26.90
N GLY A 680 -8.16 20.94 -27.85
CA GLY A 680 -7.07 21.08 -28.83
C GLY A 680 -7.57 21.81 -30.09
N ASP A 681 -7.04 21.47 -31.28
CA ASP A 681 -7.45 22.07 -32.53
C ASP A 681 -8.83 21.56 -32.93
N ALA A 682 -9.80 22.46 -33.04
CA ALA A 682 -11.16 22.13 -33.50
C ALA A 682 -11.16 21.71 -34.97
N VAL A 683 -10.32 22.34 -35.79
CA VAL A 683 -10.08 21.95 -37.18
C VAL A 683 -8.57 21.90 -37.41
N SER A 684 -8.10 20.78 -37.96
CA SER A 684 -6.70 20.58 -38.35
C SER A 684 -6.63 20.06 -39.80
N ILE A 685 -5.97 20.77 -40.67
CA ILE A 685 -5.73 20.38 -42.08
C ILE A 685 -4.23 20.30 -42.33
N ASN A 686 -3.76 19.12 -42.67
CA ASN A 686 -2.34 18.86 -42.91
C ASN A 686 -2.11 18.35 -44.34
N ILE A 687 -1.63 19.22 -45.20
CA ILE A 687 -1.29 18.86 -46.61
C ILE A 687 0.21 18.59 -46.68
N ARG A 688 0.59 17.33 -46.65
CA ARG A 688 1.98 16.87 -46.64
C ARG A 688 2.45 16.39 -48.01
N GLY A 689 1.52 16.14 -48.93
CA GLY A 689 1.77 15.71 -50.28
C GLY A 689 0.50 15.73 -51.14
N GLY A 690 0.62 15.45 -52.43
CA GLY A 690 -0.49 15.57 -53.39
C GLY A 690 -0.73 16.98 -53.86
N LYS A 691 -1.92 17.24 -54.47
CA LYS A 691 -2.34 18.54 -54.98
C LYS A 691 -3.78 18.88 -54.61
N ALA A 692 -3.99 20.08 -54.06
CA ALA A 692 -5.31 20.69 -53.91
C ALA A 692 -5.27 22.07 -54.61
N ALA A 693 -6.15 22.32 -55.56
CA ALA A 693 -6.15 23.65 -56.19
C ALA A 693 -6.60 24.72 -55.19
N THR A 694 -7.49 24.38 -54.30
CA THR A 694 -7.95 25.29 -53.22
C THR A 694 -7.99 24.59 -51.86
N MET A 695 -7.54 25.27 -50.82
CA MET A 695 -7.73 24.81 -49.45
C MET A 695 -8.07 26.00 -48.53
N TYR A 696 -9.19 25.91 -47.85
CA TYR A 696 -9.55 26.81 -46.75
C TYR A 696 -10.00 26.04 -45.53
N VAL A 697 -9.59 26.49 -44.38
CA VAL A 697 -10.05 25.88 -43.14
C VAL A 697 -11.52 26.15 -42.90
N LEU A 698 -11.97 27.38 -43.20
CA LEU A 698 -13.34 27.83 -42.99
C LEU A 698 -13.92 28.46 -44.27
N SER A 699 -15.23 28.26 -44.43
CA SER A 699 -16.05 29.02 -45.36
C SER A 699 -17.41 29.28 -44.69
N ASN A 700 -17.77 30.53 -44.50
CA ASN A 700 -19.00 30.98 -43.84
C ASN A 700 -19.27 30.20 -42.50
N SER A 701 -18.27 30.02 -41.69
CA SER A 701 -18.35 29.14 -40.50
C SER A 701 -17.83 29.82 -39.26
N THR A 702 -18.30 29.34 -38.09
CA THR A 702 -17.83 29.82 -36.79
C THR A 702 -17.09 28.71 -36.08
N VAL A 703 -15.90 29.00 -35.57
CA VAL A 703 -15.13 28.06 -34.73
C VAL A 703 -14.84 28.69 -33.37
N ASP A 704 -15.38 28.09 -32.33
CA ASP A 704 -15.01 28.36 -30.96
C ASP A 704 -13.96 27.32 -30.53
N GLY A 705 -12.69 27.69 -30.63
CA GLY A 705 -11.54 26.83 -30.46
C GLY A 705 -10.41 27.19 -31.40
N THR A 706 -9.35 26.41 -31.38
CA THR A 706 -8.18 26.64 -32.23
C THR A 706 -8.31 26.02 -33.61
N ILE A 707 -7.66 26.63 -34.58
CA ILE A 707 -7.59 26.15 -35.97
C ILE A 707 -6.11 25.94 -36.28
N ALA A 708 -5.76 24.78 -36.83
CA ALA A 708 -4.40 24.49 -37.26
C ALA A 708 -4.40 24.06 -38.74
N TYR A 709 -3.41 24.46 -39.49
CA TYR A 709 -3.13 23.89 -40.78
C TYR A 709 -1.63 23.88 -41.10
N GLU A 710 -1.20 22.88 -41.83
CA GLU A 710 0.15 22.69 -42.31
C GLU A 710 0.09 22.46 -43.84
N ILE A 711 0.85 23.21 -44.62
CA ILE A 711 0.87 23.11 -46.06
C ILE A 711 2.30 22.90 -46.55
N ALA A 712 2.56 21.77 -47.20
CA ALA A 712 3.83 21.51 -47.89
C ALA A 712 3.99 22.38 -49.15
N GLU A 713 5.22 22.66 -49.53
CA GLU A 713 5.49 23.44 -50.74
C GLU A 713 4.85 22.81 -51.98
N ASN A 714 4.27 23.66 -52.84
CA ASN A 714 3.69 23.26 -54.12
C ASN A 714 2.50 22.29 -54.07
N THR A 715 1.86 22.14 -52.90
CA THR A 715 0.70 21.25 -52.73
C THR A 715 -0.65 21.96 -52.82
N VAL A 716 -0.70 23.26 -52.55
CA VAL A 716 -1.91 24.09 -52.61
C VAL A 716 -1.64 25.34 -53.44
N ASP A 717 -2.50 25.61 -54.43
CA ASP A 717 -2.37 26.80 -55.28
C ASP A 717 -2.97 28.05 -54.61
N LYS A 718 -4.10 27.90 -53.92
CA LYS A 718 -4.80 28.98 -53.22
C LYS A 718 -5.38 28.47 -51.87
N GLY A 719 -5.14 29.20 -50.83
CA GLY A 719 -5.65 28.74 -49.51
C GLY A 719 -5.40 29.71 -48.35
N GLY A 720 -5.95 29.36 -47.24
CA GLY A 720 -5.81 30.12 -46.00
C GLY A 720 -6.79 29.72 -44.91
N PHE A 721 -6.96 30.59 -43.92
CA PHE A 721 -7.86 30.33 -42.81
C PHE A 721 -9.33 30.36 -43.18
N ALA A 722 -9.74 31.40 -43.95
CA ALA A 722 -11.12 31.55 -44.33
C ALA A 722 -11.23 31.98 -45.79
N ALA A 723 -12.20 31.42 -46.51
CA ALA A 723 -12.53 31.78 -47.88
C ALA A 723 -13.28 33.12 -47.98
N ASP A 724 -13.83 33.60 -46.88
CA ASP A 724 -14.72 34.76 -46.76
C ASP A 724 -14.46 35.57 -45.48
N THR A 725 -15.09 36.74 -45.39
CA THR A 725 -14.97 37.63 -44.23
C THR A 725 -16.02 37.37 -43.14
N THR A 726 -16.94 36.45 -43.37
CA THR A 726 -18.03 36.16 -42.44
C THR A 726 -17.63 35.08 -41.39
N SER A 727 -16.66 34.25 -41.74
CA SER A 727 -16.13 33.21 -40.85
C SER A 727 -15.49 33.81 -39.59
N LYS A 728 -15.78 33.20 -38.43
CA LYS A 728 -15.30 33.63 -37.12
C LYS A 728 -14.49 32.50 -36.45
N TYR A 729 -13.41 32.86 -35.82
CA TYR A 729 -12.58 31.89 -35.08
C TYR A 729 -11.86 32.56 -33.91
N THR A 730 -11.57 31.81 -32.86
CA THR A 730 -10.91 32.34 -31.64
C THR A 730 -9.41 32.19 -31.70
N GLY A 731 -8.88 31.15 -32.34
CA GLY A 731 -7.44 30.93 -32.48
C GLY A 731 -7.08 30.26 -33.80
N ALA A 732 -5.88 30.53 -34.29
CA ALA A 732 -5.41 29.95 -35.52
C ALA A 732 -3.89 29.80 -35.54
N PHE A 733 -3.43 28.64 -35.99
CA PHE A 733 -2.03 28.23 -36.07
C PHE A 733 -1.72 27.63 -37.44
N MET A 734 -0.61 27.98 -38.04
CA MET A 734 -0.16 27.44 -39.31
C MET A 734 1.31 27.03 -39.27
N ARG A 735 1.61 25.88 -39.84
CA ARG A 735 2.98 25.45 -40.13
C ARG A 735 3.10 25.09 -41.62
N ASN A 736 4.13 25.56 -42.29
CA ASN A 736 4.40 25.24 -43.71
C ASN A 736 5.64 24.32 -43.85
N SER A 737 5.96 23.91 -45.06
CA SER A 737 7.09 23.02 -45.36
C SER A 737 8.46 23.56 -44.98
N LYS A 738 8.61 24.88 -44.75
CA LYS A 738 9.84 25.49 -44.26
C LYS A 738 9.92 25.49 -42.72
N ASP A 739 9.03 24.81 -42.08
CA ASP A 739 8.89 24.77 -40.64
C ASP A 739 8.70 26.18 -40.04
N ILE A 740 7.97 27.03 -40.76
CA ILE A 740 7.54 28.32 -40.28
C ILE A 740 6.20 28.17 -39.59
N VAL A 741 6.16 28.57 -38.35
CA VAL A 741 4.94 28.59 -37.56
C VAL A 741 4.35 30.00 -37.60
N THR A 742 3.12 30.15 -38.10
CA THR A 742 2.38 31.39 -38.07
C THR A 742 1.17 31.23 -37.15
N ILE A 743 1.02 32.13 -36.19
CA ILE A 743 -0.11 32.17 -35.27
C ILE A 743 -0.99 33.37 -35.59
N ARG A 744 -2.29 33.11 -35.76
CA ARG A 744 -3.33 34.15 -35.98
C ARG A 744 -4.39 34.02 -34.89
N GLY A 745 -5.00 35.13 -34.50
CA GLY A 745 -6.01 35.17 -33.47
C GLY A 745 -5.43 34.96 -32.05
N THR A 746 -6.20 34.40 -31.16
CA THR A 746 -5.78 34.13 -29.78
C THR A 746 -5.38 32.67 -29.67
N TYR A 747 -4.19 32.40 -29.15
CA TYR A 747 -3.67 31.04 -29.05
C TYR A 747 -2.87 30.84 -27.76
N VAL A 748 -2.99 29.65 -27.14
CA VAL A 748 -2.18 29.24 -25.99
C VAL A 748 -1.32 28.06 -26.39
N VAL A 749 0.00 28.23 -26.28
CA VAL A 749 1.00 27.19 -26.58
C VAL A 749 1.40 26.49 -25.28
N ASN A 750 0.90 25.29 -25.07
CA ASN A 750 1.17 24.48 -23.87
C ASN A 750 2.14 23.31 -24.11
N LYS A 751 2.70 23.21 -25.33
CA LYS A 751 3.69 22.18 -25.67
C LYS A 751 4.90 22.84 -26.28
N LYS A 752 6.09 22.24 -26.06
CA LYS A 752 7.35 22.72 -26.65
C LYS A 752 7.16 23.00 -28.17
N LEU A 753 7.50 24.22 -28.59
CA LEU A 753 7.43 24.63 -29.98
C LEU A 753 8.86 24.70 -30.54
N THR A 754 9.11 23.95 -31.60
CA THR A 754 10.38 23.95 -32.34
C THR A 754 10.08 24.35 -33.77
N ALA A 755 10.75 25.34 -34.29
CA ALA A 755 10.52 25.83 -35.65
C ALA A 755 11.77 26.52 -36.23
N THR A 756 11.79 26.72 -37.55
CA THR A 756 12.77 27.62 -38.19
C THR A 756 12.41 29.05 -37.89
N ALA A 757 11.14 29.43 -38.00
CA ALA A 757 10.64 30.76 -37.67
C ALA A 757 9.29 30.68 -36.96
N LEU A 758 9.03 31.64 -36.06
CA LEU A 758 7.72 31.86 -35.42
C LEU A 758 7.21 33.26 -35.79
N ILE A 759 6.04 33.34 -36.40
CA ILE A 759 5.40 34.59 -36.79
C ILE A 759 4.10 34.71 -35.99
N ILE A 760 4.03 35.72 -35.14
CA ILE A 760 2.79 36.17 -34.48
C ILE A 760 2.16 37.21 -35.35
N TYR A 761 1.06 36.83 -36.00
CA TYR A 761 0.46 37.62 -37.09
C TYR A 761 -0.27 38.86 -36.59
N ASP A 762 -0.70 39.71 -37.48
CA ASP A 762 -1.30 40.99 -37.14
C ASP A 762 -2.47 40.86 -36.16
N SER A 763 -2.40 41.61 -35.07
CA SER A 763 -3.38 41.62 -33.95
C SER A 763 -3.56 40.28 -33.25
N ALA A 764 -2.72 39.30 -33.48
CA ALA A 764 -2.73 38.05 -32.71
C ALA A 764 -2.27 38.25 -31.26
N ALA A 765 -2.84 37.47 -30.34
CA ALA A 765 -2.47 37.41 -28.94
C ALA A 765 -2.07 35.99 -28.53
N VAL A 766 -0.87 35.81 -28.08
CA VAL A 766 -0.33 34.47 -27.82
C VAL A 766 0.23 34.35 -26.41
N ASP A 767 -0.23 33.34 -25.64
CA ASP A 767 0.35 32.98 -24.37
C ASP A 767 1.13 31.66 -24.54
N VAL A 768 2.42 31.71 -24.26
CA VAL A 768 3.34 30.59 -24.44
C VAL A 768 3.79 30.08 -23.07
N ASN A 769 3.26 28.91 -22.66
CA ASN A 769 3.51 28.28 -21.37
C ASN A 769 4.49 27.08 -21.46
N ALA A 770 5.22 26.99 -22.57
CA ALA A 770 6.16 25.92 -22.84
C ALA A 770 7.41 26.44 -23.58
N PRO A 771 8.54 25.73 -23.59
CA PRO A 771 9.75 26.18 -24.25
C PRO A 771 9.56 26.46 -25.73
N VAL A 772 10.13 27.56 -26.23
CA VAL A 772 10.21 27.92 -27.65
C VAL A 772 11.65 27.90 -28.12
N GLU A 773 11.93 27.05 -29.09
CA GLU A 773 13.23 26.95 -29.76
C GLU A 773 13.06 27.25 -31.25
N VAL A 774 13.49 28.42 -31.68
CA VAL A 774 13.42 28.87 -33.09
C VAL A 774 14.84 29.08 -33.60
N THR A 775 15.16 28.43 -34.72
CA THR A 775 16.53 28.46 -35.24
C THR A 775 16.89 29.74 -35.99
N ASP A 776 15.90 30.48 -36.46
CA ASP A 776 16.12 31.77 -37.15
C ASP A 776 15.43 32.93 -36.41
N TYR A 777 14.15 33.19 -36.62
CA TYR A 777 13.54 34.37 -36.01
C TYR A 777 12.16 34.18 -35.44
N VAL A 778 11.86 34.97 -34.42
CA VAL A 778 10.51 35.24 -33.94
C VAL A 778 10.11 36.63 -34.40
N SER A 779 8.98 36.76 -35.07
CA SER A 779 8.45 38.01 -35.56
C SER A 779 7.08 38.32 -34.94
N LEU A 780 6.97 39.45 -34.29
CA LEU A 780 5.69 40.00 -33.85
C LEU A 780 5.22 41.03 -34.86
N ASN A 781 4.14 40.74 -35.57
CA ASN A 781 3.58 41.59 -36.61
C ASN A 781 2.75 42.72 -36.01
N GLU A 782 2.15 43.57 -36.84
CA GLU A 782 1.48 44.79 -36.42
C GLU A 782 0.40 44.54 -35.34
N ARG A 783 0.46 45.24 -34.20
CA ARG A 783 -0.47 45.13 -33.06
C ARG A 783 -0.57 43.74 -32.43
N SER A 784 0.32 42.84 -32.75
CA SER A 784 0.36 41.53 -32.07
C SER A 784 0.93 41.61 -30.67
N SER A 785 0.57 40.63 -29.82
CA SER A 785 1.11 40.49 -28.49
C SER A 785 1.52 39.05 -28.18
N ALA A 786 2.61 38.87 -27.45
CA ALA A 786 3.04 37.56 -26.99
C ALA A 786 3.51 37.62 -25.52
N VAL A 787 3.17 36.60 -24.74
CA VAL A 787 3.68 36.39 -23.41
C VAL A 787 4.42 35.05 -23.39
N PHE A 788 5.72 35.07 -23.16
CA PHE A 788 6.54 33.87 -23.07
C PHE A 788 6.78 33.57 -21.59
N ASN A 789 6.06 32.61 -21.05
CA ASN A 789 6.14 32.21 -19.63
C ASN A 789 7.22 31.16 -19.36
N ASP A 790 7.78 30.57 -20.41
CA ASP A 790 8.87 29.62 -20.36
C ASP A 790 10.03 30.07 -21.27
N THR A 791 11.06 29.27 -21.41
CA THR A 791 12.28 29.62 -22.13
C THR A 791 12.02 30.00 -23.59
N LEU A 792 12.67 31.05 -24.06
CA LEU A 792 12.67 31.47 -25.45
C LEU A 792 14.10 31.47 -26.00
N THR A 793 14.37 30.65 -26.99
CA THR A 793 15.62 30.64 -27.74
C THR A 793 15.37 30.92 -29.20
N ALA A 794 15.99 31.95 -29.73
CA ALA A 794 15.92 32.31 -31.17
C ALA A 794 17.21 33.04 -31.61
N ASP A 795 17.49 33.02 -32.92
CA ASP A 795 18.55 33.90 -33.45
C ASP A 795 18.09 35.39 -33.35
N ARG A 796 16.85 35.68 -33.71
CA ARG A 796 16.32 37.04 -33.70
C ARG A 796 14.90 37.14 -33.17
N LEU A 797 14.65 38.18 -32.38
CA LEU A 797 13.30 38.63 -32.02
C LEU A 797 13.06 40.00 -32.68
N GLY A 798 12.06 40.06 -33.52
CA GLY A 798 11.72 41.27 -34.28
C GLY A 798 10.28 41.78 -34.07
N TYR A 799 10.10 43.06 -34.11
CA TYR A 799 8.82 43.73 -33.88
C TYR A 799 8.37 44.58 -35.08
N SER A 800 7.12 44.47 -35.49
CA SER A 800 6.43 45.42 -36.32
C SER A 800 5.73 46.48 -35.44
N LYS A 801 5.08 47.47 -36.08
CA LYS A 801 4.44 48.59 -35.38
C LYS A 801 3.44 48.12 -34.32
N TYR A 802 3.47 48.75 -33.12
CA TYR A 802 2.57 48.51 -32.00
C TYR A 802 2.64 47.08 -31.42
N ALA A 803 3.58 46.28 -31.82
CA ALA A 803 3.73 44.92 -31.26
C ALA A 803 4.31 44.94 -29.87
N LYS A 804 3.90 43.98 -29.02
CA LYS A 804 4.28 43.86 -27.62
C LYS A 804 4.71 42.45 -27.29
N ALA A 805 5.78 42.31 -26.49
CA ALA A 805 6.11 41.04 -25.88
C ALA A 805 6.35 41.20 -24.37
N VAL A 806 6.01 40.16 -23.63
CA VAL A 806 6.42 39.92 -22.24
C VAL A 806 7.22 38.66 -22.23
N VAL A 807 8.39 38.65 -21.62
CA VAL A 807 9.21 37.46 -21.42
C VAL A 807 9.39 37.25 -19.93
N ASN A 808 8.75 36.19 -19.40
CA ASN A 808 8.82 35.81 -18.00
C ASN A 808 9.79 34.63 -17.76
N GLY A 809 10.14 33.91 -18.83
CA GLY A 809 11.13 32.83 -18.79
C GLY A 809 12.49 33.28 -19.35
N ASP A 810 13.52 32.44 -19.08
CA ASP A 810 14.87 32.72 -19.58
C ASP A 810 14.90 32.83 -21.10
N THR A 811 15.47 33.94 -21.58
CA THR A 811 15.44 34.25 -23.02
C THR A 811 16.87 34.39 -23.56
N LYS A 812 17.15 33.68 -24.67
CA LYS A 812 18.43 33.76 -25.37
C LYS A 812 18.26 34.13 -26.82
N LEU A 813 18.82 35.25 -27.22
CA LEU A 813 18.75 35.80 -28.57
C LEU A 813 20.15 36.20 -29.07
N ALA A 814 20.47 35.97 -30.33
CA ALA A 814 21.64 36.59 -30.95
C ALA A 814 21.35 38.10 -31.27
N ALA A 815 20.11 38.45 -31.64
CA ALA A 815 19.71 39.82 -31.88
C ALA A 815 18.27 40.14 -31.47
N LEU A 816 18.07 41.30 -30.90
CA LEU A 816 16.78 41.95 -30.68
C LEU A 816 16.60 43.14 -31.63
N ASN A 817 15.51 43.11 -32.46
CA ASN A 817 15.23 44.14 -33.46
C ASN A 817 13.95 44.91 -33.13
N MET A 818 14.05 46.05 -32.55
CA MET A 818 12.94 46.96 -32.21
C MET A 818 13.04 48.23 -33.04
N THR A 819 12.94 48.09 -34.34
CA THR A 819 13.18 49.20 -35.30
C THR A 819 11.89 49.92 -35.74
N GLN A 820 10.75 49.47 -35.23
CA GLN A 820 9.46 49.92 -35.63
C GLN A 820 8.80 50.79 -34.57
N TYR A 821 7.76 51.50 -34.96
CA TYR A 821 7.06 52.50 -34.16
C TYR A 821 6.25 51.87 -33.01
N ASP A 822 6.39 52.41 -31.80
CA ASP A 822 5.66 52.09 -30.56
C ASP A 822 5.64 50.58 -30.19
N THR A 823 6.81 49.97 -30.18
CA THR A 823 7.02 48.57 -29.80
C THR A 823 7.41 48.48 -28.35
N THR A 824 6.97 47.43 -27.65
CA THR A 824 7.28 47.25 -26.22
C THR A 824 7.77 45.82 -25.97
N LEU A 825 8.87 45.70 -25.25
CA LEU A 825 9.33 44.47 -24.63
C LEU A 825 9.30 44.66 -23.10
N THR A 826 8.63 43.77 -22.41
CA THR A 826 8.67 43.69 -20.94
C THR A 826 9.42 42.45 -20.51
N ILE A 827 10.37 42.57 -19.60
CA ILE A 827 11.15 41.46 -19.06
C ILE A 827 10.67 41.22 -17.62
N GLY A 828 10.28 40.00 -17.33
CA GLY A 828 9.84 39.54 -16.00
C GLY A 828 10.95 39.63 -14.96
N GLU A 829 10.58 39.68 -13.70
CA GLU A 829 11.49 39.93 -12.58
C GLU A 829 12.60 38.89 -12.46
N ASP A 830 12.26 37.61 -12.64
CA ASP A 830 13.18 36.46 -12.48
C ASP A 830 13.76 35.96 -13.83
N ALA A 831 13.44 36.62 -14.95
CA ALA A 831 13.85 36.19 -16.27
C ALA A 831 15.31 36.63 -16.59
N LEU A 832 16.15 35.68 -16.95
CA LEU A 832 17.47 35.95 -17.52
C LEU A 832 17.29 36.32 -19.01
N PHE A 833 17.57 37.57 -19.36
CA PHE A 833 17.51 38.04 -20.75
C PHE A 833 18.90 38.19 -21.35
N ASP A 834 19.37 37.15 -22.09
CA ASP A 834 20.66 37.11 -22.75
C ASP A 834 20.51 37.49 -24.23
N VAL A 835 21.05 38.62 -24.62
CA VAL A 835 20.97 39.14 -26.00
C VAL A 835 22.32 39.60 -26.50
N GLY A 836 22.78 39.04 -27.63
CA GLY A 836 24.07 39.43 -28.22
C GLY A 836 24.12 40.83 -28.84
N LYS A 837 23.02 41.28 -29.48
CA LYS A 837 22.94 42.59 -30.13
C LYS A 837 21.54 43.16 -30.03
N VAL A 838 21.44 44.45 -29.69
CA VAL A 838 20.18 45.21 -29.68
C VAL A 838 20.19 46.25 -30.78
N ASN A 839 19.22 46.18 -31.68
CA ASN A 839 19.03 47.16 -32.73
C ASN A 839 17.75 47.97 -32.44
N MET A 840 17.89 49.19 -32.00
CA MET A 840 16.81 50.12 -31.72
C MET A 840 17.07 51.38 -32.56
N THR A 841 16.28 51.63 -33.63
CA THR A 841 16.50 52.76 -34.57
C THR A 841 15.52 53.90 -34.41
N SER A 842 14.48 53.78 -33.59
CA SER A 842 13.50 54.83 -33.37
C SER A 842 13.33 55.13 -31.89
N GLY A 843 13.13 56.39 -31.51
CA GLY A 843 12.86 56.81 -30.15
C GLY A 843 11.55 56.35 -29.54
N TRP A 844 10.85 55.40 -30.16
CA TRP A 844 9.55 54.92 -29.79
C TRP A 844 9.53 53.47 -29.30
N ALA A 845 10.67 52.81 -29.35
CA ALA A 845 10.80 51.44 -28.79
C ALA A 845 11.05 51.51 -27.25
N ARG A 846 10.39 50.67 -26.49
CA ARG A 846 10.47 50.60 -25.05
C ARG A 846 10.86 49.21 -24.58
N VAL A 847 11.88 49.17 -23.69
CA VAL A 847 12.21 47.96 -22.93
C VAL A 847 11.91 48.26 -21.48
N CYS A 848 11.00 47.51 -20.86
CA CYS A 848 10.58 47.68 -19.47
C CYS A 848 11.05 46.49 -18.65
N LEU A 849 11.62 46.75 -17.46
CA LEU A 849 11.91 45.72 -16.46
C LEU A 849 10.79 45.76 -15.43
N LEU A 850 10.23 44.62 -15.11
CA LEU A 850 9.31 44.48 -13.99
C LEU A 850 10.16 44.36 -12.71
N TYR A 851 10.07 45.39 -11.86
CA TYR A 851 10.59 45.32 -10.49
C TYR A 851 9.39 45.19 -9.55
N THR A 852 9.39 44.23 -8.64
CA THR A 852 8.54 44.33 -7.46
C THR A 852 9.21 45.25 -6.47
N SER A 853 8.48 46.24 -6.00
CA SER A 853 8.89 47.12 -4.91
C SER A 853 8.77 46.49 -3.57
#